data_9dd41f34445a4377fd40df74a35451d8
#
_entry.id   9dd41f34445a4377fd40df74a35451d8
#
_cell.length_a   1.000
_cell.length_b   1.000
_cell.length_c   1.000
_cell.angle_alpha   90.00
_cell.angle_beta   90.00
_cell.angle_gamma   90.00
#
_symmetry.space_group_name_H-M   'P 1'
#
loop_
_entity.id
_entity.type
_entity.pdbx_description
1 polymer ?
#
loop_
_entity_poly.entity_id
_entity_poly.type
_entity_poly.pdbx_seq_one_letter_code
_entity_poly.pdbx_strand_id
1 'polypeptide(L)'
;MPVVRSYYKNILSAILLFMAGGLPAYGQVSNSYFMAEQLMQKGDYEKAYELFKELHTENPDTYLFFEKATECLVNLKQYAKAIELAEESDAGKRYPAQGAIRVGEIYHIKGDTTQAYAIWDEVLTANSGNIQVYLTMARTLSNRRSFDRAIRVYEQAKTMYPDNSGPFSGSSVVRMELANTHMQAGNYEKAVREYLRLVEEHPDRISHVQSTLLRFNDEYLYDIAILEINEFLEELPADNPSHQSLHQLEVWLLLERELYERALVTAKNYEERQSHISYSLYGLGTKLLSERKFELAEQAFAFYVNRDNELARQHSMEELANVYMEWADYLSDYNLAHHSRRDSLYNKAYTTLKKLSAEAPYYQNRDRVFVTLTELALDHLHDPSLAIKYLETLKNKADSSYQSQYAYLEGRIKLYQKEYARARIAFTKSNKLERIGPLAEKTRYYLALTDFYAGDYEFAKIQLNALERQNTSYFANDAVQLRVWIQEGLQADSTGEIIAPFARAMEHFSQNENEQAIRALTPLLQAKAYHPLADKALLELSTHSEPGSVYFVYSHISDYLQSYGLYSPLRERLMWEKARIADQVVNNRIELTVAGKVQNSDTLTAENKSFRGFSRNDSSGQIPVPESKEQLIALYEDLLMEYPQGFYAAFARNRIQELQDPQT
;
A
#
# COMPACT_ATOMS: atom_id res chain seq x y z
N MET A 1 11.20 -10.46 -0.58
CA MET A 1 12.01 -11.69 -0.56
C MET A 1 12.77 -12.04 -1.86
N PRO A 2 12.99 -11.17 -2.85
CA PRO A 2 13.90 -11.50 -3.98
C PRO A 2 15.34 -11.01 -3.80
N VAL A 3 15.62 -10.06 -2.92
CA VAL A 3 16.97 -9.44 -2.81
C VAL A 3 17.97 -10.33 -2.05
N VAL A 4 17.52 -11.10 -1.09
CA VAL A 4 18.41 -12.04 -0.33
C VAL A 4 18.90 -13.19 -1.22
N ARG A 5 18.12 -13.60 -2.24
CA ARG A 5 18.55 -14.63 -3.22
C ARG A 5 19.63 -14.17 -4.18
N SER A 6 19.79 -12.86 -4.42
CA SER A 6 20.81 -12.32 -5.32
C SER A 6 22.19 -12.27 -4.66
N TYR A 7 22.26 -11.97 -3.37
CA TYR A 7 23.54 -11.94 -2.63
C TYR A 7 24.16 -13.33 -2.50
N TYR A 8 23.35 -14.34 -2.21
CA TYR A 8 23.81 -15.74 -2.18
C TYR A 8 24.24 -16.28 -3.55
N LYS A 9 23.61 -15.82 -4.64
CA LYS A 9 24.04 -16.20 -5.99
C LYS A 9 25.38 -15.62 -6.39
N ASN A 10 25.71 -14.40 -5.96
CA ASN A 10 26.99 -13.78 -6.29
C ASN A 10 28.15 -14.33 -5.44
N ILE A 11 27.89 -14.74 -4.21
CA ILE A 11 28.87 -15.47 -3.37
C ILE A 11 29.08 -16.88 -3.90
N LEU A 12 28.02 -17.58 -4.31
CA LEU A 12 28.14 -18.89 -4.97
C LEU A 12 28.86 -18.80 -6.32
N SER A 13 28.65 -17.73 -7.09
CA SER A 13 29.33 -17.53 -8.39
C SER A 13 30.80 -17.18 -8.22
N ALA A 14 31.18 -16.43 -7.19
CA ALA A 14 32.59 -16.18 -6.86
C ALA A 14 33.31 -17.44 -6.39
N ILE A 15 32.64 -18.29 -5.63
CA ILE A 15 33.15 -19.62 -5.21
C ILE A 15 33.25 -20.57 -6.40
N LEU A 16 32.29 -20.54 -7.34
CA LEU A 16 32.30 -21.38 -8.55
C LEU A 16 33.34 -20.95 -9.59
N LEU A 17 33.69 -19.66 -9.68
CA LEU A 17 34.77 -19.15 -10.56
C LEU A 17 36.17 -19.47 -10.04
N PHE A 18 36.33 -19.65 -8.70
CA PHE A 18 37.60 -20.14 -8.11
C PHE A 18 37.79 -21.66 -8.30
N MET A 19 36.71 -22.44 -8.55
CA MET A 19 36.79 -23.90 -8.74
C MET A 19 37.11 -24.35 -10.19
N ALA A 20 37.17 -23.43 -11.17
CA ALA A 20 37.43 -23.78 -12.57
C ALA A 20 38.91 -23.87 -12.97
N GLY A 21 39.84 -23.67 -12.03
CA GLY A 21 41.28 -23.67 -12.29
C GLY A 21 42.08 -24.57 -11.34
N GLY A 22 41.92 -25.87 -11.46
CA GLY A 22 42.90 -26.93 -11.13
C GLY A 22 43.34 -27.06 -9.68
N LEU A 23 42.85 -28.09 -8.97
CA LEU A 23 43.60 -29.08 -8.18
C LEU A 23 42.60 -29.90 -7.31
N PRO A 24 42.71 -31.23 -7.20
CA PRO A 24 41.81 -32.10 -6.41
C PRO A 24 41.86 -31.87 -4.88
N ALA A 25 42.85 -31.16 -4.37
CA ALA A 25 42.97 -30.82 -2.94
C ALA A 25 41.94 -29.81 -2.41
N TYR A 26 41.49 -28.85 -3.23
CA TYR A 26 40.49 -27.83 -2.81
C TYR A 26 39.09 -28.40 -2.63
N GLY A 27 38.72 -29.42 -3.37
CA GLY A 27 37.39 -30.07 -3.24
C GLY A 27 37.24 -30.80 -1.90
N GLN A 28 38.30 -31.38 -1.38
CA GLN A 28 38.29 -32.15 -0.13
C GLN A 28 38.21 -31.20 1.10
N VAL A 29 38.98 -30.12 1.12
CA VAL A 29 38.91 -29.08 2.15
C VAL A 29 37.54 -28.46 2.26
N SER A 30 36.87 -28.16 1.11
CA SER A 30 35.51 -27.61 1.07
C SER A 30 34.46 -28.56 1.64
N ASN A 31 34.57 -29.86 1.37
CA ASN A 31 33.63 -30.87 1.87
C ASN A 31 33.83 -31.12 3.39
N SER A 32 35.05 -31.18 3.86
CA SER A 32 35.35 -31.35 5.30
C SER A 32 34.91 -30.13 6.11
N TYR A 33 35.10 -28.93 5.60
CA TYR A 33 34.60 -27.69 6.22
C TYR A 33 33.07 -27.67 6.31
N PHE A 34 32.40 -27.96 5.23
CA PHE A 34 30.92 -28.00 5.20
C PHE A 34 30.35 -29.06 6.16
N MET A 35 30.99 -30.24 6.24
CA MET A 35 30.61 -31.30 7.18
C MET A 35 30.82 -30.85 8.63
N ALA A 36 31.93 -30.20 8.92
CA ALA A 36 32.23 -29.69 10.26
C ALA A 36 31.20 -28.59 10.68
N GLU A 37 30.83 -27.65 9.77
CA GLU A 37 29.80 -26.64 9.99
C GLU A 37 28.42 -27.28 10.26
N GLN A 38 28.05 -28.33 9.51
CA GLN A 38 26.81 -29.07 9.77
C GLN A 38 26.78 -29.75 11.14
N LEU A 39 27.91 -30.31 11.58
CA LEU A 39 28.03 -30.90 12.91
C LEU A 39 27.92 -29.83 14.01
N MET A 40 28.52 -28.66 13.83
CA MET A 40 28.34 -27.52 14.74
C MET A 40 26.88 -27.11 14.86
N GLN A 41 26.19 -26.97 13.73
CA GLN A 41 24.77 -26.59 13.70
C GLN A 41 23.87 -27.64 14.40
N LYS A 42 24.26 -28.92 14.38
CA LYS A 42 23.59 -30.00 15.11
C LYS A 42 23.97 -30.09 16.58
N GLY A 43 24.95 -29.30 17.04
CA GLY A 43 25.46 -29.33 18.41
C GLY A 43 26.46 -30.44 18.68
N ASP A 44 26.94 -31.19 17.67
CA ASP A 44 27.97 -32.23 17.80
C ASP A 44 29.35 -31.57 17.72
N TYR A 45 29.67 -30.77 18.76
CA TYR A 45 30.90 -29.99 18.82
C TYR A 45 32.15 -30.82 18.92
N GLU A 46 32.04 -32.06 19.42
CA GLU A 46 33.20 -32.95 19.59
C GLU A 46 33.72 -33.42 18.23
N LYS A 47 32.79 -33.90 17.35
CA LYS A 47 33.17 -34.30 16.01
C LYS A 47 33.52 -33.12 15.11
N ALA A 48 32.80 -31.99 15.29
CA ALA A 48 33.14 -30.75 14.58
C ALA A 48 34.54 -30.27 14.89
N TYR A 49 34.95 -30.34 16.18
CA TYR A 49 36.29 -29.99 16.62
C TYR A 49 37.37 -30.84 15.95
N GLU A 50 37.21 -32.16 15.91
CA GLU A 50 38.20 -33.03 15.27
C GLU A 50 38.40 -32.69 13.78
N LEU A 51 37.32 -32.42 13.06
CA LEU A 51 37.38 -31.98 11.65
C LEU A 51 38.03 -30.61 11.49
N PHE A 52 37.68 -29.62 12.33
CA PHE A 52 38.29 -28.30 12.25
C PHE A 52 39.74 -28.32 12.68
N LYS A 53 40.13 -29.18 13.62
CA LYS A 53 41.51 -29.40 14.02
C LYS A 53 42.34 -30.01 12.90
N GLU A 54 41.80 -30.99 12.18
CA GLU A 54 42.41 -31.58 10.98
C GLU A 54 42.60 -30.52 9.89
N LEU A 55 41.55 -29.76 9.56
CA LEU A 55 41.60 -28.64 8.61
C LEU A 55 42.63 -27.59 8.99
N HIS A 56 42.74 -27.24 10.28
CA HIS A 56 43.71 -26.30 10.78
C HIS A 56 45.14 -26.84 10.72
N THR A 57 45.33 -28.14 10.99
CA THR A 57 46.64 -28.80 10.90
C THR A 57 47.14 -28.87 9.45
N GLU A 58 46.24 -29.17 8.51
CA GLU A 58 46.57 -29.19 7.08
C GLU A 58 46.73 -27.78 6.47
N ASN A 59 46.08 -26.79 7.04
CA ASN A 59 46.06 -25.42 6.54
C ASN A 59 46.28 -24.43 7.71
N PRO A 60 47.48 -24.41 8.33
CA PRO A 60 47.73 -23.66 9.55
C PRO A 60 47.64 -22.14 9.38
N ASP A 61 47.77 -21.64 8.16
CA ASP A 61 47.65 -20.22 7.80
C ASP A 61 46.21 -19.72 7.72
N THR A 62 45.23 -20.60 7.74
CA THR A 62 43.80 -20.25 7.61
C THR A 62 43.20 -19.97 8.98
N TYR A 63 43.11 -18.67 9.36
CA TYR A 63 42.55 -18.23 10.64
C TYR A 63 41.15 -18.77 10.94
N LEU A 64 40.29 -18.90 9.90
CA LEU A 64 38.94 -19.42 10.04
C LEU A 64 38.87 -20.81 10.68
N PHE A 65 39.77 -21.75 10.31
CA PHE A 65 39.73 -23.09 10.86
C PHE A 65 40.17 -23.12 12.33
N PHE A 66 41.13 -22.29 12.67
CA PHE A 66 41.55 -22.03 14.05
C PHE A 66 40.37 -21.45 14.88
N GLU A 67 39.69 -20.42 14.36
CA GLU A 67 38.56 -19.78 15.02
C GLU A 67 37.46 -20.82 15.31
N LYS A 68 37.08 -21.62 14.31
CA LYS A 68 36.04 -22.64 14.43
C LYS A 68 36.45 -23.78 15.40
N ALA A 69 37.70 -24.22 15.39
CA ALA A 69 38.18 -25.21 16.34
C ALA A 69 38.12 -24.68 17.80
N THR A 70 38.54 -23.42 18.03
CA THR A 70 38.42 -22.80 19.35
C THR A 70 36.96 -22.59 19.76
N GLU A 71 36.04 -22.28 18.81
CA GLU A 71 34.62 -22.15 19.06
C GLU A 71 33.99 -23.48 19.52
N CYS A 72 34.37 -24.60 18.90
CA CYS A 72 33.95 -25.92 19.34
C CYS A 72 34.39 -26.24 20.76
N LEU A 73 35.65 -25.97 21.11
CA LEU A 73 36.19 -26.19 22.47
C LEU A 73 35.50 -25.33 23.53
N VAL A 74 35.15 -24.08 23.17
CA VAL A 74 34.39 -23.17 24.04
C VAL A 74 32.98 -23.74 24.30
N ASN A 75 32.28 -24.22 23.27
CA ASN A 75 30.98 -24.84 23.42
C ASN A 75 31.00 -26.14 24.24
N LEU A 76 32.10 -26.88 24.16
CA LEU A 76 32.39 -28.05 25.01
C LEU A 76 32.85 -27.69 26.44
N LYS A 77 32.96 -26.39 26.74
CA LYS A 77 33.49 -25.86 28.01
C LYS A 77 34.93 -26.29 28.34
N GLN A 78 35.69 -26.67 27.31
CA GLN A 78 37.12 -27.05 27.44
C GLN A 78 38.03 -25.82 27.32
N TYR A 79 37.79 -24.82 28.18
CA TYR A 79 38.42 -23.48 28.08
C TYR A 79 39.96 -23.53 28.12
N ALA A 80 40.57 -24.41 28.95
CA ALA A 80 42.00 -24.54 29.01
C ALA A 80 42.62 -24.94 27.66
N LYS A 81 42.03 -25.94 26.99
CA LYS A 81 42.48 -26.37 25.65
C LYS A 81 42.21 -25.31 24.57
N ALA A 82 41.12 -24.56 24.71
CA ALA A 82 40.83 -23.47 23.78
C ALA A 82 41.87 -22.33 23.89
N ILE A 83 42.32 -22.01 25.11
CA ILE A 83 43.36 -21.01 25.37
C ILE A 83 44.69 -21.51 24.83
N GLU A 84 45.09 -22.73 25.18
CA GLU A 84 46.32 -23.39 24.69
C GLU A 84 46.39 -23.38 23.16
N LEU A 85 45.30 -23.76 22.50
CA LEU A 85 45.20 -23.72 21.03
C LEU A 85 45.31 -22.28 20.49
N ALA A 86 44.77 -21.29 21.20
CA ALA A 86 44.84 -19.89 20.79
C ALA A 86 46.25 -19.27 20.97
N GLU A 87 47.00 -19.69 21.98
CA GLU A 87 48.35 -19.20 22.26
C GLU A 87 49.42 -19.92 21.43
N GLU A 88 49.25 -21.21 21.18
CA GLU A 88 50.30 -22.04 20.57
C GLU A 88 50.19 -22.23 19.07
N SER A 89 48.97 -21.95 18.49
CA SER A 89 48.75 -22.15 17.07
C SER A 89 49.59 -21.22 16.19
N ASP A 90 50.00 -21.72 15.01
CA ASP A 90 50.68 -20.91 14.01
C ASP A 90 49.84 -19.74 13.51
N ALA A 91 48.50 -19.91 13.46
CA ALA A 91 47.57 -18.85 13.17
C ALA A 91 47.56 -17.75 14.25
N GLY A 92 47.61 -18.11 15.55
CA GLY A 92 47.72 -17.18 16.64
C GLY A 92 49.07 -16.41 16.63
N LYS A 93 50.17 -17.09 16.32
CA LYS A 93 51.50 -16.47 16.17
C LYS A 93 51.60 -15.54 14.97
N ARG A 94 50.93 -15.88 13.87
CA ARG A 94 50.89 -15.06 12.63
C ARG A 94 50.00 -13.83 12.75
N TYR A 95 48.92 -13.93 13.53
CA TYR A 95 47.98 -12.87 13.81
C TYR A 95 47.87 -12.58 15.32
N PRO A 96 48.94 -12.10 15.96
CA PRO A 96 49.04 -12.06 17.43
C PRO A 96 47.96 -11.21 18.10
N ALA A 97 47.52 -10.12 17.47
CA ALA A 97 46.44 -9.31 17.99
C ALA A 97 45.10 -10.06 17.99
N GLN A 98 44.76 -10.74 16.89
CA GLN A 98 43.52 -11.52 16.77
C GLN A 98 43.54 -12.74 17.71
N GLY A 99 44.68 -13.43 17.83
CA GLY A 99 44.87 -14.52 18.78
C GLY A 99 44.65 -14.07 20.22
N ALA A 100 45.25 -12.97 20.64
CA ALA A 100 45.07 -12.41 21.98
C ALA A 100 43.63 -11.89 22.22
N ILE A 101 42.96 -11.29 21.20
CA ILE A 101 41.54 -10.96 21.30
C ILE A 101 40.70 -12.22 21.57
N ARG A 102 41.01 -13.33 20.88
CA ARG A 102 40.30 -14.60 21.07
C ARG A 102 40.55 -15.19 22.45
N VAL A 103 41.77 -15.15 22.97
CA VAL A 103 42.11 -15.57 24.36
C VAL A 103 41.28 -14.77 25.37
N GLY A 104 41.23 -13.45 25.23
CA GLY A 104 40.40 -12.58 26.07
C GLY A 104 38.94 -12.95 25.98
N GLU A 105 38.42 -13.26 24.77
CA GLU A 105 37.03 -13.69 24.57
C GLU A 105 36.72 -15.02 25.30
N ILE A 106 37.65 -15.98 25.27
CA ILE A 106 37.51 -17.25 26.00
C ILE A 106 37.45 -17.02 27.52
N TYR A 107 38.33 -16.15 28.07
CA TYR A 107 38.26 -15.76 29.48
C TYR A 107 36.95 -15.09 29.84
N HIS A 108 36.41 -14.22 28.97
CA HIS A 108 35.13 -13.56 29.18
C HIS A 108 33.97 -14.57 29.21
N ILE A 109 33.95 -15.54 28.28
CA ILE A 109 32.96 -16.61 28.25
C ILE A 109 33.06 -17.51 29.47
N LYS A 110 34.27 -17.79 29.94
CA LYS A 110 34.51 -18.55 31.19
C LYS A 110 34.00 -17.84 32.45
N GLY A 111 33.74 -16.52 32.35
CA GLY A 111 33.30 -15.67 33.47
C GLY A 111 34.44 -14.87 34.12
N ASP A 112 35.66 -15.02 33.70
CA ASP A 112 36.81 -14.25 34.16
C ASP A 112 36.97 -12.95 33.39
N THR A 113 36.05 -12.03 33.63
CA THR A 113 36.00 -10.73 32.95
C THR A 113 37.19 -9.85 33.25
N THR A 114 37.80 -10.00 34.44
CA THR A 114 38.98 -9.22 34.84
C THR A 114 40.15 -9.56 33.95
N GLN A 115 40.45 -10.84 33.79
CA GLN A 115 41.55 -11.29 32.94
C GLN A 115 41.30 -10.97 31.48
N ALA A 116 40.02 -11.16 31.00
CA ALA A 116 39.62 -10.80 29.66
C ALA A 116 39.93 -9.33 29.34
N TYR A 117 39.52 -8.44 30.22
CA TYR A 117 39.74 -6.99 30.04
C TYR A 117 41.19 -6.59 30.09
N ALA A 118 41.99 -7.21 30.96
CA ALA A 118 43.43 -6.95 31.03
C ALA A 118 44.12 -7.30 29.69
N ILE A 119 43.81 -8.46 29.13
CA ILE A 119 44.34 -8.90 27.83
C ILE A 119 43.93 -7.94 26.72
N TRP A 120 42.67 -7.56 26.67
CA TRP A 120 42.11 -6.67 25.63
C TRP A 120 42.70 -5.26 25.70
N ASP A 121 42.92 -4.71 26.92
CA ASP A 121 43.55 -3.40 27.13
C ASP A 121 45.02 -3.42 26.68
N GLU A 122 45.76 -4.54 26.95
CA GLU A 122 47.11 -4.75 26.46
C GLU A 122 47.18 -4.81 24.92
N VAL A 123 46.24 -5.55 24.28
CA VAL A 123 46.18 -5.63 22.81
C VAL A 123 45.97 -4.26 22.19
N LEU A 124 45.06 -3.45 22.73
CA LEU A 124 44.78 -2.10 22.19
C LEU A 124 46.02 -1.19 22.37
N THR A 125 46.69 -1.28 23.52
CA THR A 125 47.88 -0.49 23.80
C THR A 125 49.05 -0.86 22.86
N ALA A 126 49.30 -2.15 22.67
CA ALA A 126 50.32 -2.65 21.79
C ALA A 126 50.08 -2.39 20.29
N ASN A 127 48.86 -2.18 19.92
CA ASN A 127 48.43 -1.95 18.53
C ASN A 127 47.82 -0.56 18.29
N SER A 128 48.28 0.44 19.05
CA SER A 128 47.83 1.82 18.93
C SER A 128 48.01 2.31 17.48
N GLY A 129 46.90 2.76 16.83
CA GLY A 129 46.93 3.17 15.43
C GLY A 129 46.58 2.08 14.40
N ASN A 130 46.41 0.82 14.79
CA ASN A 130 45.98 -0.24 13.92
C ASN A 130 44.43 -0.36 13.94
N ILE A 131 43.75 0.34 13.04
CA ILE A 131 42.29 0.43 12.96
C ILE A 131 41.63 -0.95 12.90
N GLN A 132 42.21 -1.92 12.17
CA GLN A 132 41.62 -3.26 12.03
C GLN A 132 41.58 -4.01 13.38
N VAL A 133 42.58 -3.81 14.23
CA VAL A 133 42.57 -4.38 15.59
C VAL A 133 41.48 -3.75 16.44
N TYR A 134 41.32 -2.42 16.36
CA TYR A 134 40.26 -1.71 17.09
C TYR A 134 38.85 -2.16 16.62
N LEU A 135 38.62 -2.29 15.30
CA LEU A 135 37.37 -2.78 14.79
C LEU A 135 37.06 -4.21 15.24
N THR A 136 38.03 -5.10 15.15
CA THR A 136 37.89 -6.49 15.61
C THR A 136 37.57 -6.55 17.09
N MET A 137 38.30 -5.78 17.90
CA MET A 137 38.08 -5.67 19.34
C MET A 137 36.70 -5.14 19.67
N ALA A 138 36.28 -4.04 19.05
CA ALA A 138 34.98 -3.44 19.29
C ALA A 138 33.81 -4.38 18.92
N ARG A 139 33.93 -5.10 17.80
CA ARG A 139 32.95 -6.14 17.39
C ARG A 139 32.89 -7.28 18.41
N THR A 140 34.06 -7.76 18.89
CA THR A 140 34.11 -8.80 19.91
C THR A 140 33.45 -8.36 21.21
N LEU A 141 33.72 -7.13 21.67
CA LEU A 141 33.09 -6.54 22.84
C LEU A 141 31.57 -6.39 22.67
N SER A 142 31.12 -5.94 21.51
CA SER A 142 29.71 -5.78 21.18
C SER A 142 28.98 -7.13 21.18
N ASN A 143 29.56 -8.16 20.54
CA ASN A 143 29.04 -9.52 20.54
C ASN A 143 28.94 -10.14 21.94
N ARG A 144 29.83 -9.72 22.84
CA ARG A 144 29.83 -10.14 24.27
C ARG A 144 29.01 -9.20 25.17
N ARG A 145 28.21 -8.31 24.57
CA ARG A 145 27.33 -7.33 25.25
C ARG A 145 28.08 -6.38 26.20
N SER A 146 29.38 -6.22 26.02
CA SER A 146 30.20 -5.22 26.74
C SER A 146 30.12 -3.87 26.03
N PHE A 147 28.90 -3.37 25.84
CA PHE A 147 28.58 -2.22 24.97
C PHE A 147 29.35 -0.96 25.33
N ASP A 148 29.46 -0.61 26.62
CA ASP A 148 30.18 0.59 27.03
C ASP A 148 31.66 0.56 26.64
N ARG A 149 32.29 -0.61 26.68
CA ARG A 149 33.66 -0.78 26.21
C ARG A 149 33.76 -0.78 24.70
N ALA A 150 32.83 -1.46 24.03
CA ALA A 150 32.74 -1.48 22.55
C ALA A 150 32.64 -0.05 22.02
N ILE A 151 31.71 0.75 22.57
CA ILE A 151 31.54 2.16 22.21
C ILE A 151 32.83 2.95 22.34
N ARG A 152 33.52 2.84 23.49
CA ARG A 152 34.82 3.55 23.68
C ARG A 152 35.87 3.15 22.64
N VAL A 153 35.94 1.87 22.27
CA VAL A 153 36.89 1.40 21.26
C VAL A 153 36.52 1.88 19.87
N TYR A 154 35.20 1.91 19.52
CA TYR A 154 34.77 2.50 18.27
C TYR A 154 35.00 4.00 18.20
N GLU A 155 34.80 4.75 19.29
CA GLU A 155 35.13 6.18 19.35
C GLU A 155 36.62 6.43 19.12
N GLN A 156 37.48 5.62 19.71
CA GLN A 156 38.91 5.67 19.44
C GLN A 156 39.24 5.34 17.98
N ALA A 157 38.64 4.30 17.42
CA ALA A 157 38.81 3.96 16.00
C ALA A 157 38.36 5.09 15.06
N LYS A 158 37.28 5.77 15.41
CA LYS A 158 36.73 6.91 14.64
C LYS A 158 37.75 8.05 14.54
N THR A 159 38.49 8.34 15.62
CA THR A 159 39.51 9.40 15.60
C THR A 159 40.74 9.06 14.76
N MET A 160 40.93 7.81 14.37
CA MET A 160 42.08 7.37 13.55
C MET A 160 41.84 7.58 12.05
N TYR A 161 40.60 7.91 11.61
CA TYR A 161 40.32 8.20 10.22
C TYR A 161 40.42 9.69 9.93
N PRO A 162 41.11 10.11 8.87
CA PRO A 162 41.09 11.51 8.46
C PRO A 162 39.72 11.93 7.95
N ASP A 163 39.30 13.16 8.32
CA ASP A 163 38.12 13.82 7.78
C ASP A 163 38.29 13.96 6.26
N ASN A 164 37.53 13.32 5.43
CA ASN A 164 37.55 13.33 3.96
C ASN A 164 37.90 12.01 3.26
N SER A 165 37.73 10.91 3.88
CA SER A 165 37.82 9.62 3.19
C SER A 165 36.50 9.29 2.51
N GLY A 166 36.51 9.02 1.18
CA GLY A 166 35.33 8.84 0.33
C GLY A 166 34.30 7.77 0.77
N PRO A 167 33.21 7.54 0.02
CA PRO A 167 32.00 6.80 0.44
C PRO A 167 32.22 5.33 0.85
N PHE A 168 33.36 4.75 0.56
CA PHE A 168 33.78 3.43 1.05
C PHE A 168 34.88 3.53 2.11
N SER A 169 35.02 4.69 2.73
CA SER A 169 36.02 4.93 3.77
C SER A 169 35.71 4.11 5.01
N GLY A 170 36.76 3.73 5.70
CA GLY A 170 36.64 3.05 6.99
C GLY A 170 35.86 3.86 8.02
N SER A 171 35.75 5.20 7.89
CA SER A 171 35.02 6.06 8.81
C SER A 171 33.51 5.77 8.75
N SER A 172 32.91 5.59 7.57
CA SER A 172 31.49 5.26 7.42
C SER A 172 31.15 3.88 8.01
N VAL A 173 32.08 2.90 7.90
CA VAL A 173 31.91 1.59 8.54
C VAL A 173 31.96 1.70 10.06
N VAL A 174 32.93 2.47 10.61
CA VAL A 174 33.04 2.69 12.06
C VAL A 174 31.78 3.38 12.60
N ARG A 175 31.27 4.44 11.95
CA ARG A 175 30.04 5.12 12.38
C ARG A 175 28.85 4.18 12.40
N MET A 176 28.69 3.38 11.36
CA MET A 176 27.61 2.42 11.26
C MET A 176 27.65 1.37 12.38
N GLU A 177 28.85 0.81 12.66
CA GLU A 177 29.03 -0.16 13.73
C GLU A 177 28.84 0.46 15.11
N LEU A 178 29.31 1.71 15.30
CA LEU A 178 29.09 2.49 16.52
C LEU A 178 27.59 2.76 16.75
N ALA A 179 26.88 3.24 15.72
CA ALA A 179 25.44 3.45 15.78
C ALA A 179 24.69 2.16 16.14
N ASN A 180 25.02 1.04 15.47
CA ASN A 180 24.43 -0.26 15.76
C ASN A 180 24.70 -0.71 17.20
N THR A 181 25.90 -0.42 17.72
CA THR A 181 26.26 -0.76 19.11
C THR A 181 25.49 0.09 20.11
N HIS A 182 25.31 1.39 19.83
CA HIS A 182 24.44 2.26 20.61
C HIS A 182 22.97 1.78 20.61
N MET A 183 22.46 1.33 19.45
CA MET A 183 21.14 0.73 19.33
C MET A 183 20.97 -0.50 20.25
N GLN A 184 21.94 -1.42 20.21
CA GLN A 184 21.94 -2.63 21.04
C GLN A 184 22.06 -2.32 22.54
N ALA A 185 22.73 -1.21 22.87
CA ALA A 185 22.88 -0.73 24.25
C ALA A 185 21.63 0.03 24.76
N GLY A 186 20.64 0.32 23.90
CA GLY A 186 19.47 1.14 24.24
C GLY A 186 19.75 2.65 24.24
N ASN A 187 20.91 3.09 23.75
CA ASN A 187 21.28 4.51 23.66
C ASN A 187 20.77 5.12 22.35
N TYR A 188 19.45 5.20 22.18
CA TYR A 188 18.79 5.52 20.90
C TYR A 188 19.16 6.90 20.35
N GLU A 189 19.18 7.94 21.18
CA GLU A 189 19.58 9.30 20.77
C GLU A 189 20.98 9.32 20.13
N LYS A 190 21.96 8.70 20.79
CA LYS A 190 23.34 8.64 20.27
C LYS A 190 23.43 7.80 19.00
N ALA A 191 22.67 6.70 18.94
CA ALA A 191 22.61 5.86 17.75
C ALA A 191 22.08 6.63 16.56
N VAL A 192 20.97 7.35 16.74
CA VAL A 192 20.37 8.18 15.70
C VAL A 192 21.31 9.28 15.26
N ARG A 193 21.96 10.00 16.19
CA ARG A 193 22.93 11.03 15.83
C ARG A 193 24.09 10.49 14.98
N GLU A 194 24.61 9.31 15.26
CA GLU A 194 25.64 8.68 14.41
C GLU A 194 25.10 8.29 13.03
N TYR A 195 23.84 7.84 12.93
CA TYR A 195 23.19 7.61 11.63
C TYR A 195 22.98 8.92 10.84
N LEU A 196 22.59 10.00 11.50
CA LEU A 196 22.42 11.31 10.86
C LEU A 196 23.74 11.85 10.33
N ARG A 197 24.84 11.72 11.12
CA ARG A 197 26.19 12.05 10.66
C ARG A 197 26.64 11.17 9.49
N LEU A 198 26.26 9.90 9.49
CA LEU A 198 26.51 9.02 8.35
C LEU A 198 25.78 9.50 7.09
N VAL A 199 24.52 9.92 7.18
CA VAL A 199 23.75 10.46 6.06
C VAL A 199 24.28 11.83 5.64
N GLU A 200 24.74 12.66 6.56
CA GLU A 200 25.40 13.94 6.25
C GLU A 200 26.65 13.74 5.40
N GLU A 201 27.53 12.81 5.80
CA GLU A 201 28.76 12.49 5.06
C GLU A 201 28.48 11.71 3.77
N HIS A 202 27.46 10.86 3.76
CA HIS A 202 27.12 9.92 2.70
C HIS A 202 25.60 9.86 2.47
N PRO A 203 25.00 10.80 1.74
CA PRO A 203 23.54 10.85 1.50
C PRO A 203 22.97 9.58 0.85
N ASP A 204 23.78 8.85 0.07
CA ASP A 204 23.41 7.56 -0.54
C ASP A 204 23.14 6.45 0.49
N ARG A 205 23.55 6.62 1.75
CA ARG A 205 23.32 5.66 2.84
C ARG A 205 21.94 5.75 3.50
N ILE A 206 21.11 6.69 3.11
CA ILE A 206 19.77 6.86 3.67
C ILE A 206 18.96 5.56 3.67
N SER A 207 18.96 4.80 2.58
CA SER A 207 18.22 3.53 2.48
C SER A 207 18.72 2.46 3.46
N HIS A 208 20.02 2.50 3.81
CA HIS A 208 20.59 1.62 4.83
C HIS A 208 20.09 2.00 6.23
N VAL A 209 20.07 3.29 6.54
CA VAL A 209 19.55 3.81 7.82
C VAL A 209 18.05 3.46 7.96
N GLN A 210 17.24 3.71 6.95
CA GLN A 210 15.82 3.33 6.91
C GLN A 210 15.63 1.82 7.16
N SER A 211 16.38 0.98 6.44
CA SER A 211 16.29 -0.47 6.61
C SER A 211 16.70 -0.94 8.00
N THR A 212 17.64 -0.23 8.64
CA THR A 212 18.08 -0.54 10.00
C THR A 212 17.00 -0.15 11.02
N LEU A 213 16.43 1.05 10.91
CA LEU A 213 15.35 1.51 11.78
C LEU A 213 14.13 0.61 11.66
N LEU A 214 13.71 0.23 10.43
CA LEU A 214 12.62 -0.71 10.20
C LEU A 214 12.83 -2.08 10.86
N ARG A 215 14.06 -2.56 10.94
CA ARG A 215 14.35 -3.85 11.56
C ARG A 215 14.08 -3.86 13.06
N PHE A 216 14.26 -2.72 13.72
CA PHE A 216 13.92 -2.58 15.15
C PHE A 216 12.41 -2.42 15.34
N ASN A 217 11.71 -1.80 14.41
CA ASN A 217 10.24 -1.61 14.39
C ASN A 217 9.70 -1.13 15.75
N ASP A 218 10.34 -0.10 16.30
CA ASP A 218 10.06 0.46 17.63
C ASP A 218 9.56 1.90 17.48
N GLU A 219 8.31 2.14 17.87
CA GLU A 219 7.67 3.46 17.78
C GLU A 219 8.41 4.53 18.59
N TYR A 220 8.92 4.17 19.78
CA TYR A 220 9.68 5.09 20.62
C TYR A 220 11.00 5.50 19.96
N LEU A 221 11.66 4.57 19.27
CA LEU A 221 12.84 4.88 18.48
C LEU A 221 12.53 5.86 17.34
N TYR A 222 11.39 5.69 16.66
CA TYR A 222 10.98 6.60 15.59
C TYR A 222 10.70 8.01 16.11
N ASP A 223 10.05 8.13 17.29
CA ASP A 223 9.80 9.43 17.91
C ASP A 223 11.12 10.13 18.29
N ILE A 224 12.09 9.41 18.87
CA ILE A 224 13.44 9.93 19.13
C ILE A 224 14.11 10.35 17.81
N ALA A 225 14.03 9.53 16.77
CA ALA A 225 14.66 9.83 15.49
C ALA A 225 14.09 11.11 14.86
N ILE A 226 12.79 11.33 14.95
CA ILE A 226 12.13 12.56 14.47
C ILE A 226 12.63 13.79 15.24
N LEU A 227 12.78 13.68 16.57
CA LEU A 227 13.30 14.78 17.39
C LEU A 227 14.76 15.10 17.05
N GLU A 228 15.61 14.09 17.00
CA GLU A 228 17.03 14.23 16.69
C GLU A 228 17.28 14.77 15.28
N ILE A 229 16.46 14.36 14.27
CA ILE A 229 16.56 14.92 12.92
C ILE A 229 16.24 16.41 12.91
N ASN A 230 15.20 16.84 13.62
CA ASN A 230 14.83 18.26 13.68
C ASN A 230 15.95 19.10 14.30
N GLU A 231 16.51 18.67 15.45
CA GLU A 231 17.63 19.35 16.06
C GLU A 231 18.85 19.37 15.15
N PHE A 232 19.16 18.24 14.51
CA PHE A 232 20.29 18.11 13.61
C PHE A 232 20.19 19.00 12.38
N LEU A 233 18.99 19.15 11.80
CA LEU A 233 18.72 20.04 10.67
C LEU A 233 18.87 21.53 11.05
N GLU A 234 18.60 21.90 12.30
CA GLU A 234 18.83 23.24 12.81
C GLU A 234 20.34 23.54 13.00
N GLU A 235 21.13 22.53 13.34
CA GLU A 235 22.60 22.64 13.48
C GLU A 235 23.33 22.75 12.13
N LEU A 236 22.72 22.26 11.03
CA LEU A 236 23.37 22.20 9.72
C LEU A 236 23.37 23.53 8.99
N PRO A 237 24.45 23.89 8.27
CA PRO A 237 24.45 25.03 7.35
C PRO A 237 23.34 24.92 6.31
N ALA A 238 22.69 26.02 5.97
CA ALA A 238 21.55 26.05 5.06
C ALA A 238 21.83 25.53 3.64
N ASP A 239 23.10 25.56 3.21
CA ASP A 239 23.60 25.10 1.92
C ASP A 239 24.16 23.66 1.95
N ASN A 240 24.05 22.96 3.09
CA ASN A 240 24.52 21.59 3.19
C ASN A 240 23.72 20.65 2.25
N PRO A 241 24.40 19.88 1.35
CA PRO A 241 23.71 19.04 0.37
C PRO A 241 22.90 17.90 0.99
N SER A 242 23.14 17.57 2.26
CA SER A 242 22.45 16.48 2.97
C SER A 242 21.05 16.86 3.44
N HIS A 243 20.67 18.15 3.42
CA HIS A 243 19.32 18.59 3.81
C HIS A 243 18.22 17.82 3.12
N GLN A 244 18.35 17.57 1.81
CA GLN A 244 17.34 16.81 1.07
C GLN A 244 17.17 15.38 1.61
N SER A 245 18.26 14.67 1.83
CA SER A 245 18.25 13.28 2.33
C SER A 245 17.71 13.19 3.76
N LEU A 246 18.10 14.15 4.61
CA LEU A 246 17.61 14.21 5.99
C LEU A 246 16.13 14.54 6.08
N HIS A 247 15.63 15.48 5.28
CA HIS A 247 14.20 15.73 5.17
C HIS A 247 13.42 14.54 4.61
N GLN A 248 13.97 13.82 3.63
CA GLN A 248 13.37 12.57 3.15
C GLN A 248 13.27 11.52 4.26
N LEU A 249 14.29 11.43 5.13
CA LEU A 249 14.28 10.53 6.28
C LEU A 249 13.24 10.95 7.30
N GLU A 250 13.12 12.24 7.59
CA GLU A 250 12.09 12.79 8.50
C GLU A 250 10.67 12.50 8.00
N VAL A 251 10.38 12.85 6.73
CA VAL A 251 9.07 12.59 6.13
C VAL A 251 8.73 11.10 6.15
N TRP A 252 9.73 10.25 5.84
CA TRP A 252 9.54 8.81 5.90
C TRP A 252 9.19 8.32 7.32
N LEU A 253 9.89 8.79 8.36
CA LEU A 253 9.58 8.45 9.76
C LEU A 253 8.18 8.93 10.17
N LEU A 254 7.80 10.12 9.77
CA LEU A 254 6.46 10.66 10.03
C LEU A 254 5.36 9.78 9.38
N LEU A 255 5.63 9.23 8.18
CA LEU A 255 4.73 8.29 7.51
C LEU A 255 4.66 6.93 8.22
N GLU A 256 5.78 6.38 8.70
CA GLU A 256 5.79 5.15 9.49
C GLU A 256 5.05 5.30 10.84
N ARG A 257 4.99 6.53 11.36
CA ARG A 257 4.21 6.88 12.57
C ARG A 257 2.75 7.29 12.25
N GLU A 258 2.31 7.19 11.00
CA GLU A 258 1.00 7.64 10.52
C GLU A 258 0.69 9.13 10.83
N LEU A 259 1.73 9.95 11.03
CA LEU A 259 1.63 11.40 11.27
C LEU A 259 1.52 12.17 9.94
N TYR A 260 0.53 11.83 9.14
CA TYR A 260 0.38 12.29 7.75
C TYR A 260 0.32 13.81 7.59
N GLU A 261 -0.40 14.49 8.47
CA GLU A 261 -0.52 15.97 8.44
C GLU A 261 0.84 16.63 8.71
N ARG A 262 1.60 16.12 9.69
CA ARG A 262 2.95 16.63 9.97
C ARG A 262 3.87 16.37 8.78
N ALA A 263 3.81 15.17 8.18
CA ALA A 263 4.59 14.85 7.00
C ALA A 263 4.32 15.83 5.85
N LEU A 264 3.05 16.20 5.62
CA LEU A 264 2.68 17.18 4.61
C LEU A 264 3.23 18.58 4.92
N VAL A 265 3.11 19.04 6.17
CA VAL A 265 3.62 20.35 6.61
C VAL A 265 5.14 20.39 6.49
N THR A 266 5.85 19.36 6.95
CA THR A 266 7.31 19.25 6.85
C THR A 266 7.78 19.30 5.40
N ALA A 267 7.19 18.47 4.52
CA ALA A 267 7.55 18.42 3.10
C ALA A 267 7.23 19.77 2.40
N LYS A 268 6.12 20.41 2.73
CA LYS A 268 5.75 21.72 2.19
C LYS A 268 6.72 22.81 2.61
N ASN A 269 7.07 22.89 3.89
CA ASN A 269 8.02 23.86 4.41
C ASN A 269 9.41 23.70 3.77
N TYR A 270 9.83 22.44 3.54
CA TYR A 270 11.06 22.15 2.85
C TYR A 270 11.03 22.64 1.40
N GLU A 271 9.98 22.29 0.63
CA GLU A 271 9.81 22.66 -0.77
C GLU A 271 9.74 24.19 -0.95
N GLU A 272 9.11 24.92 -0.01
CA GLU A 272 9.01 26.39 -0.04
C GLU A 272 10.36 27.09 0.17
N ARG A 273 11.29 26.47 0.89
CA ARG A 273 12.63 27.01 1.15
C ARG A 273 13.60 26.78 0.01
N GLN A 274 13.30 25.82 -0.89
CA GLN A 274 14.19 25.50 -2.00
C GLN A 274 14.10 26.52 -3.13
N SER A 275 15.25 26.84 -3.72
CA SER A 275 15.32 27.68 -4.94
C SER A 275 14.90 26.95 -6.21
N HIS A 276 14.82 25.60 -6.16
CA HIS A 276 14.41 24.70 -7.23
C HIS A 276 13.38 23.72 -6.71
N ILE A 277 12.64 23.08 -7.62
CA ILE A 277 11.64 22.08 -7.23
C ILE A 277 12.35 20.76 -6.84
N SER A 278 12.15 20.33 -5.60
CA SER A 278 12.72 19.07 -5.08
C SER A 278 11.82 17.86 -5.28
N TYR A 279 10.55 18.07 -5.66
CA TYR A 279 9.51 17.03 -5.79
C TYR A 279 9.22 16.25 -4.50
N SER A 280 9.54 16.80 -3.34
CA SER A 280 9.29 16.15 -2.04
C SER A 280 7.80 15.89 -1.80
N LEU A 281 6.94 16.87 -2.09
CA LEU A 281 5.49 16.72 -2.00
C LEU A 281 4.90 15.80 -3.06
N TYR A 282 5.53 15.66 -4.23
CA TYR A 282 5.03 14.75 -5.27
C TYR A 282 5.10 13.28 -4.81
N GLY A 283 6.26 12.85 -4.29
CA GLY A 283 6.42 11.51 -3.72
C GLY A 283 5.51 11.26 -2.52
N LEU A 284 5.38 12.27 -1.65
CA LEU A 284 4.47 12.22 -0.51
C LEU A 284 3.00 12.12 -0.96
N GLY A 285 2.57 12.92 -1.94
CA GLY A 285 1.22 12.87 -2.49
C GLY A 285 0.84 11.50 -3.04
N THR A 286 1.78 10.86 -3.78
CA THR A 286 1.59 9.48 -4.27
C THR A 286 1.43 8.48 -3.11
N LYS A 287 2.23 8.62 -2.04
CA LYS A 287 2.11 7.76 -0.86
C LYS A 287 0.79 8.00 -0.13
N LEU A 288 0.41 9.26 0.09
CA LEU A 288 -0.87 9.61 0.71
C LEU A 288 -2.07 9.07 -0.07
N LEU A 289 -2.01 9.11 -1.40
CA LEU A 289 -3.05 8.54 -2.26
C LEU A 289 -3.14 7.02 -2.05
N SER A 290 -2.01 6.31 -2.03
CA SER A 290 -1.99 4.86 -1.78
C SER A 290 -2.53 4.48 -0.40
N GLU A 291 -2.39 5.37 0.60
CA GLU A 291 -2.95 5.22 1.96
C GLU A 291 -4.39 5.77 2.09
N ARG A 292 -5.01 6.17 0.96
CA ARG A 292 -6.37 6.74 0.91
C ARG A 292 -6.55 8.00 1.77
N LYS A 293 -5.48 8.78 1.95
CA LYS A 293 -5.52 10.09 2.62
C LYS A 293 -5.77 11.17 1.56
N PHE A 294 -6.95 11.13 0.96
CA PHE A 294 -7.28 11.88 -0.26
C PHE A 294 -7.15 13.40 -0.10
N GLU A 295 -7.65 13.97 1.02
CA GLU A 295 -7.56 15.40 1.29
C GLU A 295 -6.10 15.89 1.37
N LEU A 296 -5.22 15.08 1.96
CA LEU A 296 -3.81 15.41 2.08
C LEU A 296 -3.08 15.23 0.75
N ALA A 297 -3.45 14.20 -0.03
CA ALA A 297 -2.92 13.99 -1.39
C ALA A 297 -3.34 15.14 -2.33
N GLU A 298 -4.60 15.61 -2.26
CA GLU A 298 -5.08 16.80 -2.97
C GLU A 298 -4.19 18.01 -2.66
N GLN A 299 -3.92 18.28 -1.38
CA GLN A 299 -3.09 19.40 -0.96
C GLN A 299 -1.64 19.29 -1.46
N ALA A 300 -1.06 18.07 -1.45
CA ALA A 300 0.29 17.84 -1.90
C ALA A 300 0.45 18.14 -3.40
N PHE A 301 -0.45 17.65 -4.25
CA PHE A 301 -0.38 17.89 -5.69
C PHE A 301 -0.83 19.30 -6.07
N ALA A 302 -1.85 19.88 -5.41
CA ALA A 302 -2.31 21.22 -5.66
C ALA A 302 -1.21 22.26 -5.43
N PHE A 303 -0.23 21.99 -4.59
CA PHE A 303 0.91 22.86 -4.36
C PHE A 303 1.68 23.16 -5.66
N TYR A 304 1.95 22.14 -6.48
CA TYR A 304 2.71 22.32 -7.73
C TYR A 304 1.86 22.89 -8.87
N VAL A 305 0.55 22.69 -8.87
CA VAL A 305 -0.35 23.25 -9.89
C VAL A 305 -0.26 24.76 -9.97
N ASN A 306 0.05 25.42 -8.85
CA ASN A 306 0.15 26.87 -8.72
C ASN A 306 1.59 27.42 -8.82
N ARG A 307 2.58 26.59 -9.19
CA ARG A 307 3.99 26.99 -9.33
C ARG A 307 4.37 27.24 -10.79
N ASP A 308 5.36 28.11 -11.00
CA ASP A 308 5.89 28.50 -12.31
C ASP A 308 6.83 27.45 -12.95
N ASN A 309 6.59 26.16 -12.69
CA ASN A 309 7.31 25.07 -13.34
C ASN A 309 6.32 24.26 -14.17
N GLU A 310 6.44 24.37 -15.50
CA GLU A 310 5.51 23.75 -16.44
C GLU A 310 5.44 22.23 -16.29
N LEU A 311 6.58 21.55 -16.16
CA LEU A 311 6.64 20.10 -16.04
C LEU A 311 6.01 19.62 -14.74
N ALA A 312 6.37 20.22 -13.59
CA ALA A 312 5.80 19.88 -12.30
C ALA A 312 4.28 20.12 -12.27
N ARG A 313 3.84 21.27 -12.86
CA ARG A 313 2.43 21.61 -12.97
C ARG A 313 1.65 20.58 -13.79
N GLN A 314 2.14 20.19 -14.97
CA GLN A 314 1.49 19.23 -15.85
C GLN A 314 1.34 17.86 -15.18
N HIS A 315 2.41 17.33 -14.59
CA HIS A 315 2.39 16.06 -13.89
C HIS A 315 1.47 16.10 -12.67
N SER A 316 1.53 17.18 -11.90
CA SER A 316 0.66 17.31 -10.72
C SER A 316 -0.81 17.52 -11.04
N MET A 317 -1.15 18.13 -12.18
CA MET A 317 -2.54 18.19 -12.66
C MET A 317 -3.07 16.80 -13.02
N GLU A 318 -2.26 15.94 -13.64
CA GLU A 318 -2.64 14.57 -13.94
C GLU A 318 -2.87 13.77 -12.65
N GLU A 319 -1.93 13.84 -11.69
CA GLU A 319 -2.06 13.13 -10.41
C GLU A 319 -3.21 13.69 -9.55
N LEU A 320 -3.45 14.99 -9.57
CA LEU A 320 -4.59 15.62 -8.88
C LEU A 320 -5.92 15.10 -9.43
N ALA A 321 -6.02 14.90 -10.74
CA ALA A 321 -7.20 14.29 -11.34
C ALA A 321 -7.34 12.82 -10.91
N ASN A 322 -6.23 12.07 -10.81
CA ASN A 322 -6.24 10.70 -10.28
C ASN A 322 -6.73 10.67 -8.83
N VAL A 323 -6.28 11.61 -7.97
CA VAL A 323 -6.77 11.72 -6.59
C VAL A 323 -8.29 11.89 -6.56
N TYR A 324 -8.83 12.78 -7.38
CA TYR A 324 -10.27 12.99 -7.42
C TYR A 324 -11.04 11.78 -7.92
N MET A 325 -10.53 11.06 -8.91
CA MET A 325 -11.15 9.82 -9.41
C MET A 325 -11.12 8.72 -8.36
N GLU A 326 -9.94 8.41 -7.80
CA GLU A 326 -9.82 7.36 -6.78
C GLU A 326 -10.63 7.67 -5.52
N TRP A 327 -10.73 8.96 -5.15
CA TRP A 327 -11.57 9.39 -4.04
C TRP A 327 -13.05 9.16 -4.34
N ALA A 328 -13.50 9.55 -5.53
CA ALA A 328 -14.87 9.36 -5.96
C ALA A 328 -15.22 7.86 -6.07
N ASP A 329 -14.32 7.05 -6.63
CA ASP A 329 -14.46 5.59 -6.73
C ASP A 329 -14.56 4.97 -5.34
N TYR A 330 -13.69 5.34 -4.40
CA TYR A 330 -13.75 4.86 -3.02
C TYR A 330 -15.08 5.19 -2.34
N LEU A 331 -15.57 6.42 -2.51
CA LEU A 331 -16.88 6.82 -1.97
C LEU A 331 -18.03 6.06 -2.64
N SER A 332 -17.90 5.72 -3.91
CA SER A 332 -18.88 4.96 -4.68
C SER A 332 -18.93 3.50 -4.27
N ASP A 333 -17.79 2.83 -4.24
CA ASP A 333 -17.68 1.39 -3.97
C ASP A 333 -18.24 0.99 -2.60
N TYR A 334 -18.07 1.86 -1.63
CA TYR A 334 -18.54 1.65 -0.27
C TYR A 334 -19.78 2.46 0.09
N ASN A 335 -20.29 3.24 -0.85
CA ASN A 335 -21.47 4.10 -0.70
C ASN A 335 -21.38 5.02 0.55
N LEU A 336 -20.19 5.68 0.72
CA LEU A 336 -19.89 6.45 1.93
C LEU A 336 -20.31 7.92 1.88
N ALA A 337 -20.72 8.41 0.70
CA ALA A 337 -21.10 9.80 0.53
C ALA A 337 -22.31 9.97 -0.39
N HIS A 338 -22.94 11.15 -0.29
CA HIS A 338 -24.01 11.55 -1.18
C HIS A 338 -23.53 11.64 -2.65
N HIS A 339 -24.38 11.33 -3.60
CA HIS A 339 -24.08 11.41 -5.04
C HIS A 339 -23.44 12.73 -5.46
N SER A 340 -23.95 13.85 -4.95
CA SER A 340 -23.43 15.19 -5.28
C SER A 340 -21.93 15.36 -4.97
N ARG A 341 -21.41 14.73 -3.91
CA ARG A 341 -19.97 14.79 -3.58
C ARG A 341 -19.14 13.98 -4.56
N ARG A 342 -19.61 12.79 -4.95
CA ARG A 342 -18.95 11.93 -5.95
C ARG A 342 -18.90 12.63 -7.31
N ASP A 343 -20.06 13.15 -7.75
CA ASP A 343 -20.18 13.85 -9.03
C ASP A 343 -19.30 15.11 -9.05
N SER A 344 -19.22 15.83 -7.95
CA SER A 344 -18.32 16.97 -7.80
C SER A 344 -16.85 16.56 -7.97
N LEU A 345 -16.42 15.42 -7.42
CA LEU A 345 -15.05 14.92 -7.56
C LEU A 345 -14.75 14.50 -9.01
N TYR A 346 -15.64 13.75 -9.67
CA TYR A 346 -15.47 13.41 -11.08
C TYR A 346 -15.44 14.65 -11.97
N ASN A 347 -16.27 15.65 -11.68
CA ASN A 347 -16.25 16.93 -12.38
C ASN A 347 -14.93 17.71 -12.15
N LYS A 348 -14.37 17.67 -10.93
CA LYS A 348 -13.04 18.23 -10.65
C LYS A 348 -11.96 17.51 -11.48
N ALA A 349 -11.98 16.16 -11.52
CA ALA A 349 -11.06 15.38 -12.34
C ALA A 349 -11.19 15.76 -13.83
N TYR A 350 -12.41 15.76 -14.36
CA TYR A 350 -12.68 16.13 -15.73
C TYR A 350 -12.20 17.52 -16.08
N THR A 351 -12.52 18.53 -15.26
CA THR A 351 -12.12 19.93 -15.51
C THR A 351 -10.62 20.11 -15.44
N THR A 352 -9.93 19.39 -14.54
CA THR A 352 -8.47 19.41 -14.40
C THR A 352 -7.80 18.81 -15.63
N LEU A 353 -8.23 17.62 -16.09
CA LEU A 353 -7.68 16.97 -17.28
C LEU A 353 -8.00 17.73 -18.57
N LYS A 354 -9.21 18.29 -18.68
CA LYS A 354 -9.61 19.15 -19.82
C LYS A 354 -8.70 20.39 -19.90
N LYS A 355 -8.41 21.04 -18.76
CA LYS A 355 -7.48 22.16 -18.68
C LYS A 355 -6.08 21.72 -19.07
N LEU A 356 -5.57 20.60 -18.53
CA LEU A 356 -4.27 20.05 -18.89
C LEU A 356 -4.15 19.78 -20.41
N SER A 357 -5.18 19.15 -21.01
CA SER A 357 -5.18 18.83 -22.45
C SER A 357 -5.15 20.07 -23.35
N ALA A 358 -5.72 21.19 -22.88
CA ALA A 358 -5.75 22.46 -23.60
C ALA A 358 -4.46 23.26 -23.42
N GLU A 359 -3.91 23.35 -22.20
CA GLU A 359 -2.71 24.13 -21.88
C GLU A 359 -1.42 23.42 -22.29
N ALA A 360 -1.40 22.08 -22.36
CA ALA A 360 -0.21 21.29 -22.63
C ALA A 360 -0.39 20.37 -23.88
N PRO A 361 -0.42 20.91 -25.09
CA PRO A 361 -0.63 20.11 -26.31
C PRO A 361 0.50 19.12 -26.61
N TYR A 362 1.69 19.29 -26.02
CA TYR A 362 2.86 18.43 -26.19
C TYR A 362 3.18 17.60 -24.93
N TYR A 363 2.25 17.54 -23.98
CA TYR A 363 2.45 16.73 -22.77
C TYR A 363 2.68 15.26 -23.12
N GLN A 364 3.73 14.65 -22.52
CA GLN A 364 4.14 13.29 -22.88
C GLN A 364 3.04 12.24 -22.65
N ASN A 365 2.18 12.40 -21.61
CA ASN A 365 1.09 11.49 -21.28
C ASN A 365 -0.25 11.94 -21.89
N ARG A 366 -0.25 12.82 -22.88
CA ARG A 366 -1.45 13.41 -23.46
C ARG A 366 -2.45 12.36 -23.94
N ASP A 367 -1.99 11.27 -24.51
CA ASP A 367 -2.88 10.22 -25.02
C ASP A 367 -3.58 9.50 -23.85
N ARG A 368 -2.89 9.26 -22.74
CA ARG A 368 -3.50 8.75 -21.50
C ARG A 368 -4.56 9.71 -20.96
N VAL A 369 -4.30 11.01 -20.98
CA VAL A 369 -5.29 12.03 -20.58
C VAL A 369 -6.55 11.93 -21.44
N PHE A 370 -6.45 11.73 -22.77
CA PHE A 370 -7.61 11.56 -23.63
C PHE A 370 -8.36 10.25 -23.41
N VAL A 371 -7.66 9.17 -23.09
CA VAL A 371 -8.29 7.92 -22.64
C VAL A 371 -9.15 8.17 -21.41
N THR A 372 -8.59 8.78 -20.37
CA THR A 372 -9.31 9.08 -19.13
C THR A 372 -10.47 10.06 -19.36
N LEU A 373 -10.28 11.09 -20.18
CA LEU A 373 -11.36 12.00 -20.56
C LEU A 373 -12.51 11.28 -21.31
N THR A 374 -12.19 10.27 -22.13
CA THR A 374 -13.20 9.45 -22.81
C THR A 374 -13.99 8.61 -21.82
N GLU A 375 -13.30 7.97 -20.85
CA GLU A 375 -13.93 7.19 -19.78
C GLU A 375 -14.80 8.07 -18.88
N LEU A 376 -14.29 9.21 -18.41
CA LEU A 376 -15.07 10.16 -17.60
C LEU A 376 -16.31 10.69 -18.33
N ALA A 377 -16.18 10.99 -19.62
CA ALA A 377 -17.31 11.46 -20.42
C ALA A 377 -18.41 10.39 -20.53
N LEU A 378 -18.04 9.12 -20.63
CA LEU A 378 -18.99 8.01 -20.77
C LEU A 378 -19.59 7.59 -19.43
N ASP A 379 -18.76 7.43 -18.40
CA ASP A 379 -19.16 6.78 -17.13
C ASP A 379 -19.77 7.76 -16.12
N HIS A 380 -19.32 9.01 -16.13
CA HIS A 380 -19.73 9.98 -15.10
C HIS A 380 -20.44 11.22 -15.64
N LEU A 381 -20.14 11.63 -16.87
CA LEU A 381 -20.89 12.70 -17.50
C LEU A 381 -22.05 12.18 -18.36
N HIS A 382 -22.10 10.88 -18.62
CA HIS A 382 -23.11 10.20 -19.45
C HIS A 382 -23.31 10.88 -20.82
N ASP A 383 -22.21 11.41 -21.39
CA ASP A 383 -22.20 12.09 -22.70
C ASP A 383 -21.40 11.28 -23.74
N PRO A 384 -22.06 10.34 -24.45
CA PRO A 384 -21.38 9.55 -25.47
C PRO A 384 -20.89 10.38 -26.67
N SER A 385 -21.49 11.55 -26.93
CA SER A 385 -21.04 12.45 -28.01
C SER A 385 -19.69 13.08 -27.66
N LEU A 386 -19.52 13.48 -26.41
CA LEU A 386 -18.25 14.00 -25.90
C LEU A 386 -17.19 12.89 -25.85
N ALA A 387 -17.54 11.68 -25.44
CA ALA A 387 -16.65 10.53 -25.44
C ALA A 387 -16.14 10.22 -26.87
N ILE A 388 -17.01 10.23 -27.88
CA ILE A 388 -16.62 10.07 -29.29
C ILE A 388 -15.63 11.15 -29.72
N LYS A 389 -15.88 12.41 -29.35
CA LYS A 389 -15.00 13.53 -29.69
C LYS A 389 -13.58 13.32 -29.12
N TYR A 390 -13.44 12.86 -27.87
CA TYR A 390 -12.13 12.57 -27.28
C TYR A 390 -11.49 11.35 -27.94
N LEU A 391 -12.26 10.30 -28.20
CA LEU A 391 -11.77 9.09 -28.88
C LEU A 391 -11.23 9.38 -30.28
N GLU A 392 -11.88 10.27 -31.03
CA GLU A 392 -11.43 10.66 -32.37
C GLU A 392 -10.06 11.34 -32.35
N THR A 393 -9.68 12.05 -31.28
CA THR A 393 -8.33 12.62 -31.15
C THR A 393 -7.24 11.55 -31.06
N LEU A 394 -7.57 10.37 -30.52
CA LEU A 394 -6.66 9.22 -30.42
C LEU A 394 -6.53 8.45 -31.75
N LYS A 395 -7.56 8.46 -32.62
CA LYS A 395 -7.61 7.70 -33.86
C LYS A 395 -6.48 8.04 -34.85
N ASN A 396 -6.12 9.32 -34.92
CA ASN A 396 -5.12 9.83 -35.88
C ASN A 396 -3.68 9.75 -35.37
N LYS A 397 -3.47 9.34 -34.12
CA LYS A 397 -2.17 9.22 -33.47
C LYS A 397 -1.76 7.77 -33.21
N ALA A 398 -2.20 6.85 -34.06
CA ALA A 398 -2.03 5.41 -33.88
C ALA A 398 -0.55 4.97 -33.77
N ASP A 399 0.07 5.21 -32.65
CA ASP A 399 1.08 4.33 -32.12
C ASP A 399 0.41 2.97 -31.83
N SER A 400 1.04 1.89 -32.25
CA SER A 400 0.50 0.52 -32.13
C SER A 400 0.10 0.16 -30.68
N SER A 401 0.71 0.81 -29.68
CA SER A 401 0.41 0.62 -28.25
C SER A 401 -0.99 1.09 -27.85
N TYR A 402 -1.56 2.08 -28.53
CA TYR A 402 -2.92 2.59 -28.21
C TYR A 402 -4.04 1.97 -29.05
N GLN A 403 -3.75 1.13 -30.03
CA GLN A 403 -4.80 0.51 -30.86
C GLN A 403 -5.73 -0.41 -30.07
N SER A 404 -5.20 -1.12 -29.05
CA SER A 404 -6.00 -1.95 -28.17
C SER A 404 -6.92 -1.10 -27.30
N GLN A 405 -6.38 -0.02 -26.72
CA GLN A 405 -7.12 0.93 -25.91
C GLN A 405 -8.22 1.64 -26.71
N TYR A 406 -7.90 2.07 -27.93
CA TYR A 406 -8.87 2.67 -28.83
C TYR A 406 -10.04 1.71 -29.11
N ALA A 407 -9.74 0.46 -29.48
CA ALA A 407 -10.77 -0.53 -29.76
C ALA A 407 -11.61 -0.88 -28.53
N TYR A 408 -11.02 -0.88 -27.33
CA TYR A 408 -11.72 -1.04 -26.07
C TYR A 408 -12.72 0.11 -25.83
N LEU A 409 -12.28 1.36 -25.95
CA LEU A 409 -13.14 2.55 -25.78
C LEU A 409 -14.24 2.63 -26.83
N GLU A 410 -13.93 2.26 -28.08
CA GLU A 410 -14.95 2.12 -29.13
C GLU A 410 -16.02 1.10 -28.72
N GLY A 411 -15.61 -0.04 -28.19
CA GLY A 411 -16.50 -1.07 -27.65
C GLY A 411 -17.41 -0.56 -26.53
N ARG A 412 -16.82 0.23 -25.58
CA ARG A 412 -17.56 0.87 -24.49
C ARG A 412 -18.63 1.84 -25.01
N ILE A 413 -18.28 2.70 -25.97
CA ILE A 413 -19.25 3.62 -26.60
C ILE A 413 -20.35 2.85 -27.30
N LYS A 414 -20.02 1.78 -28.04
CA LYS A 414 -21.01 0.95 -28.74
C LYS A 414 -21.93 0.21 -27.76
N LEU A 415 -21.42 -0.25 -26.64
CA LEU A 415 -22.22 -0.84 -25.57
C LEU A 415 -23.20 0.19 -24.99
N TYR A 416 -22.72 1.40 -24.66
CA TYR A 416 -23.57 2.50 -24.20
C TYR A 416 -24.68 2.85 -25.19
N GLN A 417 -24.43 2.75 -26.51
CA GLN A 417 -25.40 2.94 -27.57
C GLN A 417 -26.33 1.74 -27.79
N LYS A 418 -26.22 0.66 -26.99
CA LYS A 418 -26.95 -0.61 -27.13
C LYS A 418 -26.71 -1.32 -28.47
N GLU A 419 -25.58 -1.00 -29.14
CA GLU A 419 -25.14 -1.63 -30.38
C GLU A 419 -24.31 -2.90 -30.08
N TYR A 420 -24.87 -3.90 -29.40
CA TYR A 420 -24.16 -5.05 -28.84
C TYR A 420 -23.28 -5.80 -29.86
N ALA A 421 -23.75 -6.02 -31.07
CA ALA A 421 -22.99 -6.68 -32.12
C ALA A 421 -21.71 -5.92 -32.46
N ARG A 422 -21.78 -4.59 -32.55
CA ARG A 422 -20.60 -3.73 -32.80
C ARG A 422 -19.66 -3.66 -31.59
N ALA A 423 -20.22 -3.62 -30.39
CA ALA A 423 -19.45 -3.67 -29.15
C ALA A 423 -18.64 -4.97 -29.05
N ARG A 424 -19.24 -6.13 -29.36
CA ARG A 424 -18.54 -7.44 -29.42
C ARG A 424 -17.37 -7.43 -30.39
N ILE A 425 -17.58 -6.84 -31.59
CA ILE A 425 -16.50 -6.74 -32.61
C ILE A 425 -15.35 -5.90 -32.07
N ALA A 426 -15.63 -4.74 -31.50
CA ALA A 426 -14.61 -3.82 -30.99
C ALA A 426 -13.85 -4.42 -29.80
N PHE A 427 -14.53 -5.00 -28.83
CA PHE A 427 -13.88 -5.70 -27.71
C PHE A 427 -13.06 -6.91 -28.16
N THR A 428 -13.58 -7.71 -29.13
CA THR A 428 -12.81 -8.82 -29.72
C THR A 428 -11.55 -8.34 -30.39
N LYS A 429 -11.61 -7.20 -31.10
CA LYS A 429 -10.42 -6.56 -31.69
C LYS A 429 -9.41 -6.14 -30.63
N SER A 430 -9.86 -5.46 -29.57
CA SER A 430 -9.00 -5.08 -28.44
C SER A 430 -8.31 -6.30 -27.80
N ASN A 431 -9.07 -7.35 -27.47
CA ASN A 431 -8.52 -8.58 -26.86
C ASN A 431 -7.59 -9.37 -27.78
N LYS A 432 -7.70 -9.22 -29.11
CA LYS A 432 -6.73 -9.81 -30.07
C LYS A 432 -5.41 -9.03 -30.12
N LEU A 433 -5.49 -7.72 -29.99
CA LEU A 433 -4.32 -6.83 -29.98
C LEU A 433 -3.52 -6.95 -28.69
N GLU A 434 -4.21 -7.06 -27.56
CA GLU A 434 -3.61 -7.25 -26.25
C GLU A 434 -4.27 -8.43 -25.53
N ARG A 435 -3.50 -9.51 -25.35
CA ARG A 435 -4.04 -10.79 -24.84
C ARG A 435 -3.83 -10.98 -23.33
N ILE A 436 -2.89 -10.26 -22.74
CA ILE A 436 -2.46 -10.37 -21.36
C ILE A 436 -2.31 -8.96 -20.78
N GLY A 437 -2.66 -8.80 -19.52
CA GLY A 437 -2.55 -7.53 -18.80
C GLY A 437 -3.90 -6.92 -18.46
N PRO A 438 -3.90 -5.81 -17.70
CA PRO A 438 -5.12 -5.20 -17.15
C PRO A 438 -6.16 -4.83 -18.22
N LEU A 439 -5.72 -4.29 -19.36
CA LEU A 439 -6.65 -3.92 -20.44
C LEU A 439 -7.32 -5.14 -21.08
N ALA A 440 -6.57 -6.25 -21.25
CA ALA A 440 -7.14 -7.49 -21.77
C ALA A 440 -8.20 -8.06 -20.83
N GLU A 441 -7.98 -8.00 -19.53
CA GLU A 441 -8.93 -8.44 -18.51
C GLU A 441 -10.18 -7.55 -18.50
N LYS A 442 -9.99 -6.23 -18.50
CA LYS A 442 -11.06 -5.22 -18.62
C LYS A 442 -11.91 -5.45 -19.87
N THR A 443 -11.24 -5.70 -21.01
CA THR A 443 -11.92 -5.98 -22.28
C THR A 443 -12.77 -7.24 -22.25
N ARG A 444 -12.26 -8.32 -21.62
CA ARG A 444 -13.03 -9.59 -21.46
C ARG A 444 -14.23 -9.43 -20.54
N TYR A 445 -14.08 -8.65 -19.47
CA TYR A 445 -15.19 -8.33 -18.58
C TYR A 445 -16.30 -7.58 -19.33
N TYR A 446 -15.96 -6.53 -20.08
CA TYR A 446 -16.94 -5.78 -20.86
C TYR A 446 -17.54 -6.58 -22.03
N LEU A 447 -16.81 -7.54 -22.57
CA LEU A 447 -17.34 -8.48 -23.54
C LEU A 447 -18.42 -9.36 -22.89
N ALA A 448 -18.16 -9.92 -21.70
CA ALA A 448 -19.15 -10.69 -20.94
C ALA A 448 -20.34 -9.84 -20.50
N LEU A 449 -20.11 -8.59 -20.10
CA LEU A 449 -21.17 -7.63 -19.75
C LEU A 449 -22.04 -7.30 -20.96
N THR A 450 -21.45 -7.20 -22.17
CA THR A 450 -22.20 -7.02 -23.42
C THR A 450 -23.14 -8.19 -23.69
N ASP A 451 -22.67 -9.42 -23.45
CA ASP A 451 -23.51 -10.62 -23.62
C ASP A 451 -24.60 -10.70 -22.56
N PHE A 452 -24.32 -10.28 -21.32
CA PHE A 452 -25.31 -10.17 -20.25
C PHE A 452 -26.45 -9.19 -20.61
N TYR A 453 -26.12 -8.00 -21.08
CA TYR A 453 -27.13 -7.02 -21.50
C TYR A 453 -27.90 -7.47 -22.77
N ALA A 454 -27.25 -8.20 -23.65
CA ALA A 454 -27.89 -8.78 -24.83
C ALA A 454 -28.79 -9.99 -24.52
N GLY A 455 -28.78 -10.51 -23.29
CA GLY A 455 -29.58 -11.69 -22.88
C GLY A 455 -28.90 -13.04 -23.12
N ASP A 456 -27.63 -13.05 -23.55
CA ASP A 456 -26.85 -14.26 -23.81
C ASP A 456 -26.16 -14.76 -22.49
N TYR A 457 -26.98 -15.01 -21.45
CA TYR A 457 -26.52 -15.23 -20.07
C TYR A 457 -25.57 -16.42 -19.91
N GLU A 458 -25.84 -17.57 -20.56
CA GLU A 458 -24.95 -18.74 -20.47
C GLU A 458 -23.59 -18.47 -21.10
N PHE A 459 -23.54 -17.70 -22.19
CA PHE A 459 -22.29 -17.33 -22.82
C PHE A 459 -21.50 -16.32 -21.96
N ALA A 460 -22.17 -15.33 -21.39
CA ALA A 460 -21.58 -14.40 -20.42
C ALA A 460 -20.97 -15.17 -19.23
N LYS A 461 -21.70 -16.12 -18.65
CA LYS A 461 -21.22 -16.96 -17.55
C LYS A 461 -19.94 -17.73 -17.87
N ILE A 462 -19.85 -18.31 -19.09
CA ILE A 462 -18.63 -19.02 -19.54
C ILE A 462 -17.43 -18.08 -19.60
N GLN A 463 -17.60 -16.86 -20.12
CA GLN A 463 -16.51 -15.87 -20.20
C GLN A 463 -16.06 -15.40 -18.82
N LEU A 464 -17.00 -15.14 -17.90
CA LEU A 464 -16.72 -14.73 -16.53
C LEU A 464 -15.96 -15.81 -15.74
N ASN A 465 -16.31 -17.10 -15.92
CA ASN A 465 -15.57 -18.23 -15.34
C ASN A 465 -14.10 -18.26 -15.79
N ALA A 466 -13.81 -17.82 -17.01
CA ALA A 466 -12.43 -17.75 -17.50
C ALA A 466 -11.64 -16.61 -16.85
N LEU A 467 -12.27 -15.49 -16.51
CA LEU A 467 -11.66 -14.38 -15.78
C LEU A 467 -11.41 -14.71 -14.31
N GLU A 468 -12.35 -15.37 -13.64
CA GLU A 468 -12.24 -15.74 -12.23
C GLU A 468 -11.04 -16.64 -11.93
N ARG A 469 -10.64 -17.51 -12.88
CA ARG A 469 -9.46 -18.38 -12.73
C ARG A 469 -8.13 -17.62 -12.66
N GLN A 470 -8.14 -16.35 -12.97
CA GLN A 470 -6.99 -15.43 -12.88
C GLN A 470 -7.06 -14.63 -11.57
N ASN A 471 -6.75 -15.27 -10.42
CA ASN A 471 -6.88 -14.71 -9.06
C ASN A 471 -6.14 -13.37 -8.81
N THR A 472 -5.36 -12.89 -9.76
CA THR A 472 -4.63 -11.60 -9.68
C THR A 472 -5.29 -10.51 -10.52
N SER A 473 -6.44 -10.78 -11.12
CA SER A 473 -7.17 -9.83 -11.97
C SER A 473 -7.85 -8.74 -11.14
N TYR A 474 -7.70 -7.48 -11.56
CA TYR A 474 -8.45 -6.34 -10.99
C TYR A 474 -9.98 -6.51 -11.17
N PHE A 475 -10.41 -7.23 -12.20
CA PHE A 475 -11.82 -7.50 -12.51
C PHE A 475 -12.31 -8.86 -12.00
N ALA A 476 -11.52 -9.57 -11.19
CA ALA A 476 -11.92 -10.87 -10.66
C ALA A 476 -13.20 -10.75 -9.79
N ASN A 477 -13.26 -9.74 -8.93
CA ASN A 477 -14.42 -9.53 -8.04
C ASN A 477 -15.68 -9.16 -8.83
N ASP A 478 -15.57 -8.26 -9.81
CA ASP A 478 -16.70 -7.86 -10.67
C ASP A 478 -17.18 -9.04 -11.52
N ALA A 479 -16.25 -9.85 -12.02
CA ALA A 479 -16.57 -11.04 -12.78
C ALA A 479 -17.27 -12.09 -11.91
N VAL A 480 -16.81 -12.29 -10.65
CA VAL A 480 -17.48 -13.18 -9.68
C VAL A 480 -18.87 -12.66 -9.37
N GLN A 481 -19.01 -11.37 -9.09
CA GLN A 481 -20.29 -10.76 -8.76
C GLN A 481 -21.31 -10.94 -9.89
N LEU A 482 -20.96 -10.56 -11.11
CA LEU A 482 -21.83 -10.69 -12.28
C LEU A 482 -22.18 -12.15 -12.56
N ARG A 483 -21.18 -13.05 -12.43
CA ARG A 483 -21.42 -14.50 -12.60
C ARG A 483 -22.39 -15.04 -11.54
N VAL A 484 -22.25 -14.61 -10.28
CA VAL A 484 -23.18 -15.04 -9.21
C VAL A 484 -24.59 -14.55 -9.51
N TRP A 485 -24.78 -13.32 -9.96
CA TRP A 485 -26.10 -12.82 -10.37
C TRP A 485 -26.72 -13.67 -11.49
N ILE A 486 -25.93 -13.96 -12.52
CA ILE A 486 -26.36 -14.82 -13.63
C ILE A 486 -26.71 -16.22 -13.12
N GLN A 487 -25.85 -16.79 -12.27
CA GLN A 487 -26.07 -18.16 -11.74
C GLN A 487 -27.34 -18.22 -10.87
N GLU A 488 -27.54 -17.29 -9.96
CA GLU A 488 -28.73 -17.25 -9.10
C GLU A 488 -30.01 -17.07 -9.91
N GLY A 489 -29.98 -16.19 -10.90
CA GLY A 489 -31.11 -15.96 -11.79
C GLY A 489 -31.47 -17.20 -12.62
N LEU A 490 -30.45 -17.86 -13.23
CA LEU A 490 -30.65 -19.04 -14.05
C LEU A 490 -31.00 -20.30 -13.24
N GLN A 491 -30.55 -20.40 -11.97
CA GLN A 491 -30.96 -21.48 -11.07
C GLN A 491 -32.44 -21.39 -10.69
N ALA A 492 -32.94 -20.18 -10.55
CA ALA A 492 -34.37 -19.95 -10.27
C ALA A 492 -35.24 -20.17 -11.52
N ASP A 493 -34.74 -19.81 -12.70
CA ASP A 493 -35.39 -20.00 -13.98
C ASP A 493 -34.37 -20.09 -15.12
N SER A 494 -34.29 -21.28 -15.73
CA SER A 494 -33.33 -21.57 -16.81
C SER A 494 -33.67 -20.86 -18.13
N THR A 495 -34.88 -20.30 -18.29
CA THR A 495 -35.28 -19.53 -19.48
C THR A 495 -34.69 -18.12 -19.48
N GLY A 496 -34.25 -17.61 -18.30
CA GLY A 496 -33.74 -16.28 -18.13
C GLY A 496 -34.81 -15.19 -17.93
N GLU A 497 -36.09 -15.56 -17.81
CA GLU A 497 -37.17 -14.59 -17.59
C GLU A 497 -37.04 -13.85 -16.26
N ILE A 498 -36.50 -14.51 -15.22
CA ILE A 498 -36.27 -13.95 -13.89
C ILE A 498 -35.08 -12.95 -13.90
N ILE A 499 -34.01 -13.23 -14.62
CA ILE A 499 -32.82 -12.35 -14.65
C ILE A 499 -32.97 -11.19 -15.65
N ALA A 500 -33.76 -11.32 -16.67
CA ALA A 500 -33.91 -10.32 -17.73
C ALA A 500 -34.35 -8.92 -17.22
N PRO A 501 -35.28 -8.76 -16.28
CA PRO A 501 -35.62 -7.46 -15.69
C PRO A 501 -34.43 -6.84 -14.95
N PHE A 502 -33.67 -7.68 -14.23
CA PHE A 502 -32.46 -7.26 -13.52
C PHE A 502 -31.37 -6.78 -14.48
N ALA A 503 -31.07 -7.54 -15.54
CA ALA A 503 -30.09 -7.17 -16.56
C ALA A 503 -30.45 -5.83 -17.24
N ARG A 504 -31.74 -5.64 -17.62
CA ARG A 504 -32.22 -4.37 -18.16
C ARG A 504 -32.06 -3.21 -17.19
N ALA A 505 -32.33 -3.43 -15.91
CA ALA A 505 -32.15 -2.39 -14.90
C ALA A 505 -30.67 -1.99 -14.75
N MET A 506 -29.73 -2.97 -14.72
CA MET A 506 -28.28 -2.70 -14.67
C MET A 506 -27.81 -1.91 -15.88
N GLU A 507 -28.34 -2.21 -17.08
CA GLU A 507 -28.05 -1.43 -18.28
C GLU A 507 -28.57 0.01 -18.16
N HIS A 508 -29.82 0.21 -17.67
CA HIS A 508 -30.34 1.55 -17.44
C HIS A 508 -29.55 2.34 -16.40
N PHE A 509 -29.12 1.71 -15.29
CA PHE A 509 -28.25 2.36 -14.32
C PHE A 509 -26.92 2.80 -14.93
N SER A 510 -26.31 1.97 -15.77
CA SER A 510 -25.06 2.32 -16.46
C SER A 510 -25.19 3.53 -17.40
N GLN A 511 -26.41 3.89 -17.79
CA GLN A 511 -26.73 5.02 -18.62
C GLN A 511 -27.36 6.21 -17.87
N ASN A 512 -27.38 6.14 -16.53
CA ASN A 512 -28.06 7.12 -15.66
C ASN A 512 -29.56 7.28 -15.94
N GLU A 513 -30.19 6.21 -16.44
CA GLU A 513 -31.63 6.16 -16.73
C GLU A 513 -32.40 5.58 -15.52
N ASN A 514 -32.26 6.23 -14.34
CA ASN A 514 -32.69 5.69 -13.04
C ASN A 514 -34.18 5.36 -12.98
N GLU A 515 -35.05 6.16 -13.59
CA GLU A 515 -36.51 5.86 -13.64
C GLU A 515 -36.80 4.56 -14.39
N GLN A 516 -36.15 4.33 -15.54
CA GLN A 516 -36.33 3.12 -16.33
C GLN A 516 -35.81 1.90 -15.56
N ALA A 517 -34.68 2.03 -14.85
CA ALA A 517 -34.12 0.99 -14.00
C ALA A 517 -35.11 0.60 -12.88
N ILE A 518 -35.66 1.59 -12.15
CA ILE A 518 -36.68 1.38 -11.12
C ILE A 518 -37.89 0.64 -11.68
N ARG A 519 -38.40 1.09 -12.86
CA ARG A 519 -39.53 0.41 -13.52
C ARG A 519 -39.23 -1.04 -13.85
N ALA A 520 -38.03 -1.33 -14.31
CA ALA A 520 -37.59 -2.69 -14.63
C ALA A 520 -37.50 -3.58 -13.38
N LEU A 521 -37.06 -3.04 -12.22
CA LEU A 521 -36.93 -3.78 -10.96
C LEU A 521 -38.23 -3.89 -10.15
N THR A 522 -39.20 -3.00 -10.35
CA THR A 522 -40.44 -2.99 -9.57
C THR A 522 -41.18 -4.35 -9.53
N PRO A 523 -41.34 -5.09 -10.65
CA PRO A 523 -42.01 -6.41 -10.61
C PRO A 523 -41.25 -7.43 -9.75
N LEU A 524 -39.90 -7.36 -9.73
CA LEU A 524 -39.03 -8.23 -8.94
C LEU A 524 -39.17 -7.95 -7.43
N LEU A 525 -39.26 -6.67 -7.05
CA LEU A 525 -39.33 -6.25 -5.65
C LEU A 525 -40.74 -6.42 -5.07
N GLN A 526 -41.78 -6.33 -5.90
CA GLN A 526 -43.17 -6.51 -5.49
C GLN A 526 -43.64 -7.96 -5.53
N ALA A 527 -42.80 -8.90 -5.91
CA ALA A 527 -43.09 -10.32 -5.87
C ALA A 527 -43.44 -10.76 -4.44
N LYS A 528 -44.55 -11.52 -4.27
CA LYS A 528 -44.98 -12.02 -2.95
C LYS A 528 -44.08 -13.16 -2.42
N ALA A 529 -43.21 -13.70 -3.25
CA ALA A 529 -42.27 -14.76 -2.90
C ALA A 529 -40.85 -14.23 -2.87
N TYR A 530 -39.97 -14.95 -2.17
CA TYR A 530 -38.53 -14.68 -2.18
C TYR A 530 -38.00 -14.67 -3.62
N HIS A 531 -37.28 -13.62 -3.97
CA HIS A 531 -36.60 -13.49 -5.25
C HIS A 531 -35.06 -13.52 -5.03
N PRO A 532 -34.32 -14.40 -5.72
CA PRO A 532 -32.89 -14.59 -5.46
C PRO A 532 -32.01 -13.35 -5.69
N LEU A 533 -32.50 -12.42 -6.54
CA LEU A 533 -31.77 -11.19 -6.85
C LEU A 533 -32.33 -9.95 -6.11
N ALA A 534 -33.23 -10.12 -5.13
CA ALA A 534 -33.88 -9.00 -4.45
C ALA A 534 -32.90 -8.14 -3.64
N ASP A 535 -32.00 -8.75 -2.89
CA ASP A 535 -31.00 -8.03 -2.10
C ASP A 535 -30.01 -7.27 -2.99
N LYS A 536 -29.60 -7.85 -4.12
CA LYS A 536 -28.73 -7.21 -5.11
C LYS A 536 -29.46 -6.03 -5.78
N ALA A 537 -30.72 -6.24 -6.16
CA ALA A 537 -31.54 -5.19 -6.75
C ALA A 537 -31.73 -4.00 -5.79
N LEU A 538 -31.97 -4.28 -4.49
CA LEU A 538 -32.11 -3.25 -3.46
C LEU A 538 -30.82 -2.50 -3.23
N LEU A 539 -29.68 -3.18 -3.28
CA LEU A 539 -28.37 -2.56 -3.17
C LEU A 539 -28.09 -1.61 -4.34
N GLU A 540 -28.33 -2.06 -5.56
CA GLU A 540 -28.15 -1.22 -6.76
C GLU A 540 -29.12 -0.02 -6.74
N LEU A 541 -30.35 -0.22 -6.35
CA LEU A 541 -31.32 0.87 -6.15
C LEU A 541 -30.86 1.88 -5.12
N SER A 542 -30.29 1.43 -4.00
CA SER A 542 -29.80 2.32 -2.95
C SER A 542 -28.62 3.17 -3.42
N THR A 543 -27.75 2.58 -4.24
CA THR A 543 -26.60 3.24 -4.84
C THR A 543 -26.99 4.33 -5.85
N HIS A 544 -28.12 4.15 -6.55
CA HIS A 544 -28.63 5.07 -7.58
C HIS A 544 -29.88 5.86 -7.12
N SER A 545 -30.15 5.90 -5.79
CA SER A 545 -31.35 6.58 -5.28
C SER A 545 -31.25 8.10 -5.42
N GLU A 546 -32.18 8.69 -6.11
CA GLU A 546 -32.41 10.14 -6.22
C GLU A 546 -33.39 10.62 -5.15
N PRO A 547 -33.48 11.92 -4.85
CA PRO A 547 -34.42 12.45 -3.87
C PRO A 547 -35.87 12.01 -4.07
N GLY A 548 -36.30 11.81 -5.33
CA GLY A 548 -37.65 11.35 -5.67
C GLY A 548 -37.93 9.88 -5.38
N SER A 549 -36.90 9.02 -5.31
CA SER A 549 -37.02 7.58 -5.12
C SER A 549 -36.72 7.11 -3.68
N VAL A 550 -36.24 8.00 -2.83
CA VAL A 550 -35.76 7.69 -1.47
C VAL A 550 -36.78 6.89 -0.64
N TYR A 551 -38.03 7.32 -0.61
CA TYR A 551 -39.07 6.64 0.17
C TYR A 551 -39.39 5.24 -0.37
N PHE A 552 -39.39 5.06 -1.68
CA PHE A 552 -39.55 3.78 -2.33
C PHE A 552 -38.45 2.80 -1.94
N VAL A 553 -37.18 3.23 -2.05
CA VAL A 553 -36.03 2.40 -1.77
C VAL A 553 -35.96 2.05 -0.28
N TYR A 554 -36.17 3.02 0.62
CA TYR A 554 -36.18 2.82 2.07
C TYR A 554 -37.21 1.79 2.52
N SER A 555 -38.48 1.92 2.00
CA SER A 555 -39.56 0.99 2.31
C SER A 555 -39.21 -0.43 1.87
N HIS A 556 -38.76 -0.61 0.63
CA HIS A 556 -38.45 -1.96 0.12
C HIS A 556 -37.24 -2.60 0.83
N ILE A 557 -36.19 -1.82 1.20
CA ILE A 557 -35.09 -2.34 2.02
C ILE A 557 -35.61 -2.76 3.40
N SER A 558 -36.46 -1.95 4.03
CA SER A 558 -37.02 -2.23 5.35
C SER A 558 -37.90 -3.50 5.32
N ASP A 559 -38.78 -3.64 4.34
CA ASP A 559 -39.62 -4.82 4.16
C ASP A 559 -38.78 -6.08 3.90
N TYR A 560 -37.71 -5.96 3.09
CA TYR A 560 -36.82 -7.08 2.81
C TYR A 560 -36.05 -7.51 4.07
N LEU A 561 -35.49 -6.57 4.82
CA LEU A 561 -34.74 -6.86 6.05
C LEU A 561 -35.60 -7.53 7.10
N GLN A 562 -36.90 -7.18 7.19
CA GLN A 562 -37.83 -7.82 8.12
C GLN A 562 -38.28 -9.21 7.66
N SER A 563 -38.44 -9.42 6.37
CA SER A 563 -39.03 -10.65 5.83
C SER A 563 -38.01 -11.71 5.48
N TYR A 564 -36.89 -11.32 4.86
CA TYR A 564 -35.90 -12.22 4.27
C TYR A 564 -34.45 -11.89 4.65
N GLY A 565 -34.20 -10.71 5.22
CA GLY A 565 -32.87 -10.16 5.41
C GLY A 565 -31.94 -11.00 6.29
N LEU A 566 -32.47 -11.86 7.18
CA LEU A 566 -31.67 -12.75 8.03
C LEU A 566 -30.79 -13.74 7.22
N TYR A 567 -31.22 -14.07 6.02
CA TYR A 567 -30.53 -15.03 5.14
C TYR A 567 -29.66 -14.37 4.07
N SER A 568 -29.68 -13.04 3.98
CA SER A 568 -28.88 -12.32 2.99
C SER A 568 -27.44 -12.10 3.45
N PRO A 569 -26.44 -12.47 2.63
CA PRO A 569 -25.04 -12.13 2.90
C PRO A 569 -24.78 -10.61 2.83
N LEU A 570 -25.72 -9.85 2.25
CA LEU A 570 -25.65 -8.39 2.12
C LEU A 570 -26.35 -7.64 3.26
N ARG A 571 -26.78 -8.35 4.35
CA ARG A 571 -27.59 -7.77 5.43
C ARG A 571 -26.93 -6.55 6.07
N GLU A 572 -25.65 -6.63 6.46
CA GLU A 572 -24.92 -5.50 7.04
C GLU A 572 -24.94 -4.29 6.10
N ARG A 573 -24.65 -4.51 4.82
CA ARG A 573 -24.63 -3.46 3.82
C ARG A 573 -26.02 -2.86 3.59
N LEU A 574 -27.07 -3.66 3.55
CA LEU A 574 -28.45 -3.17 3.42
C LEU A 574 -28.91 -2.38 4.67
N MET A 575 -28.48 -2.75 5.87
CA MET A 575 -28.73 -1.96 7.08
C MET A 575 -28.02 -0.61 7.03
N TRP A 576 -26.78 -0.57 6.57
CA TRP A 576 -26.06 0.67 6.33
C TRP A 576 -26.78 1.55 5.30
N GLU A 577 -27.17 0.97 4.16
CA GLU A 577 -27.90 1.70 3.10
C GLU A 577 -29.22 2.27 3.61
N LYS A 578 -29.94 1.51 4.40
CA LYS A 578 -31.18 1.97 5.04
C LYS A 578 -30.95 3.21 5.92
N ALA A 579 -29.92 3.17 6.78
CA ALA A 579 -29.57 4.30 7.63
C ALA A 579 -29.09 5.51 6.82
N ARG A 580 -28.24 5.30 5.79
CA ARG A 580 -27.72 6.34 4.91
C ARG A 580 -28.84 7.05 4.11
N ILE A 581 -29.81 6.30 3.59
CA ILE A 581 -30.95 6.86 2.88
C ILE A 581 -31.84 7.69 3.84
N ALA A 582 -32.07 7.19 5.06
CA ALA A 582 -32.78 7.94 6.09
C ALA A 582 -32.05 9.24 6.46
N ASP A 583 -30.73 9.19 6.56
CA ASP A 583 -29.88 10.36 6.85
C ASP A 583 -30.06 11.49 5.81
N GLN A 584 -30.12 11.13 4.52
CA GLN A 584 -30.40 12.10 3.45
C GLN A 584 -31.74 12.82 3.66
N VAL A 585 -32.77 12.09 4.09
CA VAL A 585 -34.10 12.68 4.32
C VAL A 585 -34.10 13.63 5.51
N VAL A 586 -33.48 13.22 6.62
CA VAL A 586 -33.43 13.99 7.86
C VAL A 586 -32.61 15.28 7.65
N ASN A 587 -31.42 15.18 7.03
CA ASN A 587 -30.56 16.34 6.79
C ASN A 587 -31.18 17.33 5.81
N ASN A 588 -31.77 16.89 4.71
CA ASN A 588 -32.48 17.79 3.78
C ASN A 588 -33.62 18.56 4.46
N ARG A 589 -34.35 17.91 5.39
CA ARG A 589 -35.39 18.58 6.18
C ARG A 589 -34.79 19.63 7.12
N ILE A 590 -33.69 19.33 7.79
CA ILE A 590 -33.00 20.25 8.69
C ILE A 590 -32.48 21.48 7.93
N GLU A 591 -31.79 21.28 6.80
CA GLU A 591 -31.29 22.38 5.98
C GLU A 591 -32.42 23.30 5.46
N LEU A 592 -33.53 22.72 5.03
CA LEU A 592 -34.70 23.46 4.57
C LEU A 592 -35.36 24.25 5.73
N THR A 593 -35.38 23.69 6.95
CA THR A 593 -35.91 24.34 8.14
C THR A 593 -35.02 25.51 8.58
N VAL A 594 -33.71 25.32 8.62
CA VAL A 594 -32.73 26.36 8.98
C VAL A 594 -32.71 27.50 7.95
N ALA A 595 -32.88 27.17 6.66
CA ALA A 595 -32.97 28.17 5.59
C ALA A 595 -34.31 28.95 5.55
N GLY A 596 -35.25 28.69 6.48
CA GLY A 596 -36.54 29.37 6.56
C GLY A 596 -37.47 29.08 5.37
N LYS A 597 -37.19 28.05 4.56
CA LYS A 597 -37.92 27.69 3.35
C LYS A 597 -39.09 26.73 3.57
N VAL A 598 -39.25 26.19 4.78
CA VAL A 598 -40.32 25.24 5.10
C VAL A 598 -41.31 25.88 6.05
N GLN A 599 -42.38 26.50 5.48
CA GLN A 599 -43.59 26.74 6.22
C GLN A 599 -44.70 25.68 5.95
N ASN A 600 -44.50 24.73 5.03
CA ASN A 600 -45.47 23.67 4.76
C ASN A 600 -44.78 22.38 4.30
N SER A 601 -45.14 21.26 4.93
CA SER A 601 -44.74 19.89 4.60
C SER A 601 -45.13 19.44 3.15
N ASP A 602 -45.84 20.28 2.41
CA ASP A 602 -46.38 20.00 1.09
C ASP A 602 -45.38 20.19 -0.08
N THR A 603 -44.27 20.87 0.14
CA THR A 603 -43.27 21.09 -0.93
C THR A 603 -42.41 19.86 -1.20
N LEU A 604 -42.02 19.09 -0.16
CA LEU A 604 -41.35 17.78 -0.31
C LEU A 604 -42.30 16.74 -0.96
N THR A 605 -43.62 16.87 -0.78
CA THR A 605 -44.60 16.01 -1.43
C THR A 605 -44.85 16.39 -2.89
N ALA A 606 -44.48 17.58 -3.36
CA ALA A 606 -44.70 18.00 -4.75
C ALA A 606 -43.66 17.40 -5.72
N GLU A 607 -42.41 17.28 -5.32
CA GLU A 607 -41.36 16.59 -6.10
C GLU A 607 -41.59 15.07 -6.14
N ASN A 608 -42.16 14.49 -5.05
CA ASN A 608 -42.63 13.11 -5.02
C ASN A 608 -43.88 12.81 -5.86
N LYS A 609 -44.56 13.81 -6.43
CA LYS A 609 -45.74 13.60 -7.26
C LYS A 609 -45.47 12.91 -8.60
N SER A 610 -44.25 13.01 -9.14
CA SER A 610 -43.85 12.30 -10.37
C SER A 610 -43.75 10.78 -10.17
N PHE A 611 -43.42 10.32 -8.95
CA PHE A 611 -43.36 8.91 -8.57
C PHE A 611 -44.64 8.32 -7.98
N ARG A 612 -45.71 9.10 -7.81
CA ARG A 612 -47.02 8.60 -7.31
C ARG A 612 -47.64 7.49 -8.16
N GLY A 613 -47.21 7.28 -9.38
CA GLY A 613 -47.60 6.14 -10.20
C GLY A 613 -47.15 4.77 -9.70
N PHE A 614 -46.22 4.73 -8.77
CA PHE A 614 -45.63 3.52 -8.16
C PHE A 614 -46.13 3.26 -6.73
N SER A 615 -46.86 4.21 -6.13
CA SER A 615 -47.45 4.00 -4.82
C SER A 615 -48.66 3.03 -4.94
N ARG A 616 -48.57 1.89 -4.25
CA ARG A 616 -49.73 1.04 -3.97
C ARG A 616 -50.83 1.88 -3.31
N ASN A 617 -52.04 1.80 -3.82
CA ASN A 617 -53.24 2.34 -3.20
C ASN A 617 -53.67 1.58 -1.91
N ASP A 618 -52.73 0.93 -1.21
CA ASP A 618 -52.98 0.28 0.07
C ASP A 618 -52.27 1.06 1.19
N SER A 619 -53.05 1.87 1.88
CA SER A 619 -52.70 2.68 3.05
C SER A 619 -52.39 1.87 4.34
N SER A 620 -52.07 0.57 4.21
CA SER A 620 -51.76 -0.29 5.35
C SER A 620 -50.39 -0.93 5.19
N GLY A 621 -49.33 -0.27 5.71
CA GLY A 621 -48.05 -0.92 5.92
C GLY A 621 -46.80 -0.27 5.41
N GLN A 622 -46.79 1.00 5.01
CA GLN A 622 -45.55 1.68 4.69
C GLN A 622 -44.76 1.95 5.97
N ILE A 623 -43.52 1.43 6.04
CA ILE A 623 -42.59 1.72 7.15
C ILE A 623 -42.18 3.18 7.02
N PRO A 624 -42.46 4.02 8.06
CA PRO A 624 -42.15 5.44 7.98
C PRO A 624 -40.64 5.65 7.95
N VAL A 625 -40.17 6.54 7.07
CA VAL A 625 -38.78 7.01 7.10
C VAL A 625 -38.57 7.86 8.35
N PRO A 626 -37.42 7.78 9.04
CA PRO A 626 -37.11 8.61 10.19
C PRO A 626 -37.38 10.10 9.94
N GLU A 627 -37.96 10.74 10.95
CA GLU A 627 -38.32 12.17 10.88
C GLU A 627 -37.42 13.04 11.79
N SER A 628 -36.69 12.40 12.69
CA SER A 628 -35.81 13.08 13.65
C SER A 628 -34.39 12.50 13.69
N LYS A 629 -33.45 13.30 14.26
CA LYS A 629 -32.07 12.85 14.50
C LYS A 629 -32.01 11.62 15.41
N GLU A 630 -32.89 11.54 16.42
CA GLU A 630 -32.91 10.42 17.38
C GLU A 630 -33.32 9.11 16.69
N GLN A 631 -34.32 9.15 15.79
CA GLN A 631 -34.73 7.98 15.03
C GLN A 631 -33.64 7.55 14.03
N LEU A 632 -32.91 8.50 13.47
CA LEU A 632 -31.77 8.22 12.61
C LEU A 632 -30.60 7.57 13.37
N ILE A 633 -30.27 8.10 14.54
CA ILE A 633 -29.24 7.52 15.43
C ILE A 633 -29.60 6.07 15.76
N ALA A 634 -30.87 5.78 16.08
CA ALA A 634 -31.33 4.42 16.37
C ALA A 634 -31.05 3.43 15.24
N LEU A 635 -31.16 3.85 13.95
CA LEU A 635 -30.81 2.98 12.81
C LEU A 635 -29.30 2.64 12.76
N TYR A 636 -28.44 3.59 13.08
CA TYR A 636 -27.01 3.33 13.17
C TYR A 636 -26.63 2.49 14.39
N GLU A 637 -27.34 2.70 15.52
CA GLU A 637 -27.18 1.87 16.72
C GLU A 637 -27.63 0.43 16.48
N ASP A 638 -28.74 0.19 15.78
CA ASP A 638 -29.19 -1.15 15.36
C ASP A 638 -28.12 -1.87 14.54
N LEU A 639 -27.49 -1.16 13.60
CA LEU A 639 -26.37 -1.69 12.82
C LEU A 639 -25.18 -2.07 13.72
N LEU A 640 -24.83 -1.19 14.67
CA LEU A 640 -23.71 -1.44 15.61
C LEU A 640 -24.01 -2.57 16.60
N MET A 641 -25.26 -2.76 17.01
CA MET A 641 -25.66 -3.87 17.87
C MET A 641 -25.52 -5.21 17.15
N GLU A 642 -25.89 -5.28 15.88
CA GLU A 642 -25.85 -6.51 15.12
C GLU A 642 -24.44 -6.79 14.55
N TYR A 643 -23.70 -5.74 14.15
CA TYR A 643 -22.36 -5.83 13.55
C TYR A 643 -21.34 -4.89 14.24
N PRO A 644 -20.98 -5.13 15.52
CA PRO A 644 -20.11 -4.22 16.30
C PRO A 644 -18.69 -4.12 15.76
N GLN A 645 -18.24 -5.11 15.00
CA GLN A 645 -16.94 -5.20 14.33
C GLN A 645 -17.07 -5.28 12.81
N GLY A 646 -18.25 -4.98 12.27
CA GLY A 646 -18.52 -4.99 10.85
C GLY A 646 -17.77 -3.87 10.10
N PHE A 647 -17.74 -3.96 8.78
CA PHE A 647 -17.06 -2.98 7.95
C PHE A 647 -17.60 -1.55 8.18
N TYR A 648 -18.91 -1.41 8.30
CA TYR A 648 -19.55 -0.10 8.47
C TYR A 648 -19.56 0.42 9.91
N ALA A 649 -19.10 -0.37 10.89
CA ALA A 649 -19.17 0.01 12.29
C ALA A 649 -18.40 1.31 12.64
N ALA A 650 -17.22 1.52 12.07
CA ALA A 650 -16.46 2.75 12.28
C ALA A 650 -17.18 3.98 11.70
N PHE A 651 -17.72 3.86 10.50
CA PHE A 651 -18.47 4.93 9.84
C PHE A 651 -19.76 5.28 10.58
N ALA A 652 -20.47 4.25 11.09
CA ALA A 652 -21.67 4.45 11.89
C ALA A 652 -21.38 5.18 13.20
N ARG A 653 -20.30 4.81 13.94
CA ARG A 653 -19.88 5.50 15.16
C ARG A 653 -19.54 6.97 14.90
N ASN A 654 -18.75 7.24 13.87
CA ASN A 654 -18.40 8.61 13.50
C ASN A 654 -19.65 9.42 13.16
N ARG A 655 -20.61 8.83 12.40
CA ARG A 655 -21.85 9.51 12.05
C ARG A 655 -22.74 9.80 13.24
N ILE A 656 -22.86 8.87 14.19
CA ILE A 656 -23.58 9.09 15.47
C ILE A 656 -22.94 10.27 16.23
N GLN A 657 -21.62 10.31 16.33
CA GLN A 657 -20.90 11.40 17.00
C GLN A 657 -21.20 12.76 16.35
N GLU A 658 -21.14 12.85 15.01
CA GLU A 658 -21.49 14.06 14.25
C GLU A 658 -22.94 14.51 14.51
N LEU A 659 -23.89 13.56 14.54
CA LEU A 659 -25.30 13.86 14.80
C LEU A 659 -25.58 14.30 16.24
N GLN A 660 -24.73 13.88 17.20
CA GLN A 660 -24.82 14.26 18.61
C GLN A 660 -24.10 15.57 18.91
N ASP A 661 -23.22 16.04 18.04
CA ASP A 661 -22.50 17.30 18.27
C ASP A 661 -23.45 18.50 18.11
N PRO A 662 -23.57 19.38 19.13
CA PRO A 662 -24.46 20.53 19.09
C PRO A 662 -24.08 21.61 18.06
N GLN A 663 -22.92 21.49 17.39
CA GLN A 663 -22.45 22.46 16.37
C GLN A 663 -22.85 22.09 14.93
N THR A 664 -23.42 20.92 14.73
CA THR A 664 -24.00 20.43 13.47
C THR A 664 -25.55 20.40 13.58
#